data_2e4bca77a52b88d8afaed24a2b6855ad
#
_entry.id   2e4bca77a52b88d8afaed24a2b6855ad
#
_cell.length_a   1.000
_cell.length_b   1.000
_cell.length_c   1.000
_cell.angle_alpha   90.00
_cell.angle_beta   90.00
_cell.angle_gamma   90.00
#
_symmetry.space_group_name_H-M   'P 1'
#
loop_
_entity.id
_entity.type
_entity.pdbx_description
1 polymer ?
#
loop_
_entity_poly.entity_id
_entity_poly.type
_entity_poly.pdbx_seq_one_letter_code
_entity_poly.pdbx_strand_id
1 'polypeptide(L)'
;MELTELHAHFADPPRPFGVIPFWFWNDDLDETELLRQIRAFHEKGFGGFLPHPRIGLSRRVGYLTDEYFRLVRIAVDEAARLGMQVVLYDEGSYPSGSAQGRVVAENPEYASRCLIALQHSVDGPARGFWHPNPGRALGDKLLGVVLARETAPGILHPDSLTWLDVLEPELVAYDVPEGAWRLLAIWNVASGGAIRGVFEEEEDQHASAPPAGDLLNPDAVACFIRHTHEQYYTHLRDHFGQTVVAMFTDEPMLMGRGARRGPNPWPYTGGFLDELQPAWDGDVRLWLAALWLDCGPRTAAFRQTYRRVIHERLERVFYGAQRAWCSAHGIALTGHPAESNELRALRQFQWPGQDMVWRWVVPGAETALTGPHSCAPKVASSAAALQGSQRNASEVLGAYGWRLTLDEAKWLLDWHLVRGNNLFFLHACFYSIRGRRAFESEPDIGLHNVWWPSFQLIGDYLRRLCWLLSDGREVCDVAVLTEPNHAAWEAARVLYQNQIDFLYIDDEALAGATMAADGRLQLGPQLFRAVVCDPPRENSHPLLDRFAAAGGVVLTNTPLEQLVEALAARIGRDVDWPGAPDVRVLHYRKNKHDLYLFVNEGEHALDGHLSLGVAGALQLWDALNGSAQPWPGTTIDGRTHTQLRLERRQSLVLAVDPTHSADASPAMPPQPGEVVLELAGAWSAFDEEGRAVAIECPGDWSRQSGWETFAGQVLLQTRFTLSAEQARDAIFLDL
;
A
#
# COMPACT_ATOMS: atom_id res chain seq x y z
N MET A 1 -20.95 -24.64 4.63
CA MET A 1 -20.03 -24.74 5.78
C MET A 1 -20.78 -24.20 7.00
N GLU A 2 -20.87 -24.98 8.06
CA GLU A 2 -21.45 -24.54 9.35
C GLU A 2 -20.44 -23.69 10.12
N LEU A 3 -20.88 -22.88 11.10
CA LEU A 3 -20.00 -21.96 11.84
C LEU A 3 -18.86 -22.69 12.57
N THR A 4 -19.15 -23.86 13.12
CA THR A 4 -18.14 -24.71 13.79
C THR A 4 -17.07 -25.21 12.83
N GLU A 5 -17.44 -25.56 11.60
CA GLU A 5 -16.51 -25.98 10.56
C GLU A 5 -15.67 -24.77 10.07
N LEU A 6 -16.29 -23.60 9.93
CA LEU A 6 -15.62 -22.35 9.60
C LEU A 6 -14.57 -21.99 10.66
N HIS A 7 -14.93 -22.14 11.95
CA HIS A 7 -13.99 -21.92 13.06
C HIS A 7 -12.83 -22.92 13.05
N ALA A 8 -13.07 -24.19 12.74
CA ALA A 8 -11.99 -25.19 12.66
C ALA A 8 -10.93 -24.78 11.61
N HIS A 9 -11.38 -24.25 10.45
CA HIS A 9 -10.47 -23.69 9.45
C HIS A 9 -9.80 -22.40 9.88
N PHE A 10 -10.48 -21.55 10.68
CA PHE A 10 -9.87 -20.36 11.26
C PHE A 10 -8.78 -20.71 12.27
N ALA A 11 -8.99 -21.72 13.10
CA ALA A 11 -8.02 -22.13 14.11
C ALA A 11 -6.69 -22.61 13.49
N ASP A 12 -6.77 -23.33 12.35
CA ASP A 12 -5.60 -23.81 11.59
C ASP A 12 -5.81 -23.63 10.08
N PRO A 13 -5.64 -22.42 9.56
CA PRO A 13 -5.84 -22.16 8.14
C PRO A 13 -4.72 -22.72 7.26
N PRO A 14 -4.99 -22.95 5.97
CA PRO A 14 -3.97 -23.39 5.02
C PRO A 14 -2.75 -22.44 4.98
N ARG A 15 -1.56 -23.02 4.81
CA ARG A 15 -0.28 -22.28 4.77
C ARG A 15 -0.24 -21.10 3.78
N PRO A 16 -0.82 -21.16 2.56
CA PRO A 16 -0.80 -20.05 1.61
C PRO A 16 -1.39 -18.72 2.12
N PHE A 17 -2.09 -18.72 3.26
CA PHE A 17 -2.57 -17.49 3.91
C PHE A 17 -1.58 -16.89 4.90
N GLY A 18 -0.44 -17.53 5.13
CA GLY A 18 0.67 -16.95 5.90
C GLY A 18 1.33 -15.78 5.17
N VAL A 19 2.09 -15.01 5.92
CA VAL A 19 2.85 -13.86 5.40
C VAL A 19 3.92 -14.30 4.41
N ILE A 20 4.27 -13.40 3.48
CA ILE A 20 5.33 -13.59 2.47
C ILE A 20 6.32 -12.43 2.64
N PRO A 21 7.43 -12.59 3.41
CA PRO A 21 8.37 -11.49 3.59
C PRO A 21 9.13 -11.19 2.30
N PHE A 22 9.54 -9.94 2.11
CA PHE A 22 10.71 -9.65 1.32
C PHE A 22 11.88 -10.36 1.96
N TRP A 23 12.62 -11.13 1.18
CA TRP A 23 13.82 -11.79 1.63
C TRP A 23 15.02 -11.19 0.93
N PHE A 24 15.68 -10.24 1.60
CA PHE A 24 16.79 -9.49 1.04
C PHE A 24 18.00 -10.36 0.77
N TRP A 25 18.29 -10.58 -0.50
CA TRP A 25 19.49 -11.22 -1.00
C TRP A 25 20.60 -10.17 -1.10
N ASN A 26 21.24 -9.90 0.02
CA ASN A 26 22.10 -8.75 0.26
C ASN A 26 23.55 -9.08 0.65
N ASP A 27 24.02 -10.29 0.36
CA ASP A 27 25.40 -10.72 0.67
C ASP A 27 25.91 -11.74 -0.38
N ASP A 28 27.02 -12.40 -0.08
CA ASP A 28 27.50 -13.55 -0.87
C ASP A 28 26.69 -14.79 -0.50
N LEU A 29 25.77 -15.17 -1.37
CA LEU A 29 24.77 -16.19 -1.09
C LEU A 29 25.38 -17.60 -1.13
N ASP A 30 25.06 -18.40 -0.12
CA ASP A 30 25.41 -19.80 0.01
C ASP A 30 24.16 -20.68 0.03
N GLU A 31 24.19 -21.80 -0.69
CA GLU A 31 23.07 -22.72 -0.82
C GLU A 31 22.61 -23.29 0.53
N THR A 32 23.55 -23.68 1.40
CA THR A 32 23.25 -24.24 2.71
C THR A 32 22.50 -23.24 3.58
N GLU A 33 22.96 -21.98 3.57
CA GLU A 33 22.34 -20.91 4.33
C GLU A 33 20.97 -20.52 3.76
N LEU A 34 20.79 -20.46 2.44
CA LEU A 34 19.48 -20.24 1.83
C LEU A 34 18.46 -21.30 2.30
N LEU A 35 18.83 -22.58 2.21
CA LEU A 35 17.96 -23.68 2.67
C LEU A 35 17.66 -23.60 4.16
N ARG A 36 18.64 -23.23 4.98
CA ARG A 36 18.45 -23.03 6.43
C ARG A 36 17.42 -21.92 6.71
N GLN A 37 17.53 -20.79 6.04
CA GLN A 37 16.62 -19.66 6.22
C GLN A 37 15.20 -20.01 5.75
N ILE A 38 15.04 -20.66 4.60
CA ILE A 38 13.71 -21.10 4.10
C ILE A 38 13.03 -22.02 5.11
N ARG A 39 13.76 -22.98 5.69
CA ARG A 39 13.23 -23.89 6.72
C ARG A 39 12.83 -23.12 7.97
N ALA A 40 13.61 -22.14 8.40
CA ALA A 40 13.27 -21.29 9.52
C ALA A 40 11.99 -20.46 9.25
N PHE A 41 11.79 -19.93 8.03
CA PHE A 41 10.54 -19.28 7.64
C PHE A 41 9.34 -20.25 7.71
N HIS A 42 9.54 -21.46 7.19
CA HIS A 42 8.51 -22.49 7.27
C HIS A 42 8.11 -22.81 8.71
N GLU A 43 9.07 -22.96 9.64
CA GLU A 43 8.83 -23.23 11.06
C GLU A 43 8.06 -22.10 11.75
N LYS A 44 8.25 -20.84 11.30
CA LYS A 44 7.53 -19.68 11.84
C LYS A 44 6.16 -19.41 11.18
N GLY A 45 5.66 -20.34 10.38
CA GLY A 45 4.31 -20.26 9.83
C GLY A 45 4.19 -19.38 8.58
N PHE A 46 5.30 -18.99 7.97
CA PHE A 46 5.27 -18.19 6.72
C PHE A 46 4.62 -18.97 5.59
N GLY A 47 3.79 -18.28 4.79
CA GLY A 47 3.12 -18.83 3.62
C GLY A 47 4.04 -18.98 2.42
N GLY A 48 5.08 -18.15 2.37
CA GLY A 48 6.04 -18.10 1.29
C GLY A 48 7.15 -17.11 1.55
N PHE A 49 7.84 -16.71 0.49
CA PHE A 49 8.87 -15.66 0.52
C PHE A 49 9.00 -15.01 -0.87
N LEU A 50 9.63 -13.83 -0.88
CA LEU A 50 9.94 -13.06 -2.07
C LEU A 50 11.45 -12.80 -2.09
N PRO A 51 12.24 -13.55 -2.93
CA PRO A 51 13.67 -13.28 -3.07
C PRO A 51 13.88 -11.91 -3.70
N HIS A 52 14.40 -10.97 -2.91
CA HIS A 52 14.60 -9.60 -3.32
C HIS A 52 16.09 -9.28 -3.42
N PRO A 53 16.64 -9.17 -4.65
CA PRO A 53 18.02 -8.74 -4.83
C PRO A 53 18.19 -7.32 -4.28
N ARG A 54 19.04 -7.16 -3.28
CA ARG A 54 19.20 -5.90 -2.56
C ARG A 54 20.65 -5.47 -2.54
N ILE A 55 20.88 -4.20 -2.22
CA ILE A 55 22.23 -3.64 -2.10
C ILE A 55 23.11 -4.46 -1.15
N GLY A 56 24.31 -4.77 -1.59
CA GLY A 56 25.23 -5.67 -0.91
C GLY A 56 25.25 -7.10 -1.47
N LEU A 57 24.44 -7.42 -2.48
CA LEU A 57 24.55 -8.69 -3.23
C LEU A 57 25.96 -8.82 -3.82
N SER A 58 26.59 -10.00 -3.68
CA SER A 58 27.93 -10.18 -4.17
C SER A 58 28.00 -10.21 -5.70
N ARG A 59 29.12 -9.71 -6.27
CA ARG A 59 29.35 -9.77 -7.73
C ARG A 59 29.55 -11.19 -8.23
N ARG A 60 29.88 -12.15 -7.35
CA ARG A 60 29.94 -13.58 -7.69
C ARG A 60 28.56 -14.11 -8.07
N VAL A 61 27.52 -13.69 -7.36
CA VAL A 61 26.14 -14.06 -7.65
C VAL A 61 25.60 -13.20 -8.80
N GLY A 62 25.63 -11.88 -8.64
CA GLY A 62 25.15 -10.90 -9.63
C GLY A 62 23.66 -11.08 -9.99
N TYR A 63 22.94 -10.02 -10.18
CA TYR A 63 21.53 -10.10 -10.55
C TYR A 63 21.38 -10.61 -12.01
N LEU A 64 20.42 -11.51 -12.25
CA LEU A 64 20.10 -12.12 -13.56
C LEU A 64 21.28 -12.84 -14.24
N THR A 65 22.21 -13.40 -13.46
CA THR A 65 23.27 -14.29 -13.97
C THR A 65 22.82 -15.76 -13.85
N ASP A 66 23.56 -16.68 -14.49
CA ASP A 66 23.33 -18.13 -14.36
C ASP A 66 23.40 -18.58 -12.89
N GLU A 67 24.36 -18.04 -12.10
CA GLU A 67 24.48 -18.35 -10.68
C GLU A 67 23.31 -17.83 -9.86
N TYR A 68 22.81 -16.62 -10.17
CA TYR A 68 21.59 -16.09 -9.55
C TYR A 68 20.40 -17.03 -9.81
N PHE A 69 20.16 -17.42 -11.06
CA PHE A 69 19.05 -18.31 -11.40
C PHE A 69 19.22 -19.72 -10.82
N ARG A 70 20.46 -20.21 -10.69
CA ARG A 70 20.73 -21.48 -10.00
C ARG A 70 20.26 -21.41 -8.53
N LEU A 71 20.59 -20.32 -7.83
CA LEU A 71 20.20 -20.13 -6.43
C LEU A 71 18.68 -19.88 -6.28
N VAL A 72 18.07 -19.11 -7.19
CA VAL A 72 16.60 -18.96 -7.22
C VAL A 72 15.94 -20.32 -7.43
N ARG A 73 16.42 -21.14 -8.34
CA ARG A 73 15.88 -22.49 -8.57
C ARG A 73 15.93 -23.35 -7.32
N ILE A 74 17.06 -23.37 -6.61
CA ILE A 74 17.21 -24.11 -5.34
C ILE A 74 16.19 -23.62 -4.29
N ALA A 75 16.01 -22.30 -4.18
CA ALA A 75 15.04 -21.74 -3.25
C ALA A 75 13.60 -22.12 -3.61
N VAL A 76 13.25 -22.10 -4.89
CA VAL A 76 11.90 -22.46 -5.37
C VAL A 76 11.64 -23.97 -5.23
N ASP A 77 12.63 -24.82 -5.50
CA ASP A 77 12.52 -26.27 -5.31
C ASP A 77 12.29 -26.62 -3.82
N GLU A 78 12.98 -25.95 -2.88
CA GLU A 78 12.77 -26.14 -1.44
C GLU A 78 11.40 -25.60 -1.00
N ALA A 79 10.96 -24.45 -1.53
CA ALA A 79 9.62 -23.93 -1.28
C ALA A 79 8.54 -24.93 -1.72
N ALA A 80 8.67 -25.51 -2.91
CA ALA A 80 7.78 -26.55 -3.42
C ALA A 80 7.70 -27.75 -2.49
N ARG A 81 8.87 -28.23 -2.02
CA ARG A 81 8.97 -29.35 -1.09
C ARG A 81 8.25 -29.08 0.26
N LEU A 82 8.24 -27.82 0.70
CA LEU A 82 7.65 -27.38 1.96
C LEU A 82 6.20 -26.90 1.82
N GLY A 83 5.62 -26.86 0.61
CA GLY A 83 4.29 -26.33 0.34
C GLY A 83 4.19 -24.81 0.56
N MET A 84 5.31 -24.10 0.37
CA MET A 84 5.39 -22.63 0.44
C MET A 84 5.21 -22.02 -0.96
N GLN A 85 4.76 -20.78 -1.00
CA GLN A 85 4.63 -19.99 -2.21
C GLN A 85 5.88 -19.11 -2.45
N VAL A 86 6.16 -18.81 -3.70
CA VAL A 86 7.21 -17.85 -4.08
C VAL A 86 6.58 -16.74 -4.92
N VAL A 87 6.83 -15.51 -4.54
CA VAL A 87 6.56 -14.32 -5.34
C VAL A 87 7.91 -13.87 -5.92
N LEU A 88 7.99 -13.71 -7.22
CA LEU A 88 9.21 -13.24 -7.87
C LEU A 88 9.26 -11.71 -7.83
N TYR A 89 10.46 -11.15 -7.78
CA TYR A 89 10.69 -9.71 -7.82
C TYR A 89 11.28 -9.31 -9.16
N ASP A 90 10.71 -8.28 -9.79
CA ASP A 90 10.99 -7.97 -11.19
C ASP A 90 12.23 -7.08 -11.43
N GLU A 91 12.93 -6.64 -10.36
CA GLU A 91 14.02 -5.68 -10.47
C GLU A 91 15.26 -6.08 -9.64
N GLY A 92 16.39 -5.46 -9.93
CA GLY A 92 17.59 -5.47 -9.10
C GLY A 92 17.57 -4.25 -8.16
N SER A 93 17.07 -4.42 -6.93
CA SER A 93 16.66 -3.37 -5.99
C SER A 93 15.40 -2.62 -6.48
N TYR A 94 15.30 -1.29 -6.45
CA TYR A 94 14.09 -0.54 -6.81
C TYR A 94 14.42 0.89 -7.29
N PRO A 95 13.47 1.59 -7.95
CA PRO A 95 12.15 1.19 -8.42
C PRO A 95 12.19 0.31 -9.66
N SER A 96 11.10 -0.44 -9.92
CA SER A 96 10.96 -1.36 -11.04
C SER A 96 10.95 -0.70 -12.42
N GLY A 97 11.45 -1.41 -13.43
CA GLY A 97 11.33 -1.04 -14.85
C GLY A 97 12.65 -0.87 -15.62
N SER A 98 13.78 -1.20 -15.01
CA SER A 98 15.11 -0.95 -15.57
C SER A 98 15.98 -2.21 -15.75
N ALA A 99 15.62 -3.32 -15.08
CA ALA A 99 16.40 -4.55 -15.02
C ALA A 99 17.87 -4.28 -14.64
N GLN A 100 18.09 -3.55 -13.53
CA GLN A 100 19.42 -3.06 -13.11
C GLN A 100 20.14 -2.30 -14.24
N GLY A 101 19.41 -1.44 -14.99
CA GLY A 101 19.96 -0.63 -16.07
C GLY A 101 20.19 -1.39 -17.40
N ARG A 102 19.88 -2.69 -17.49
CA ARG A 102 20.05 -3.50 -18.72
C ARG A 102 19.19 -2.98 -19.87
N VAL A 103 18.01 -2.43 -19.57
CA VAL A 103 17.13 -1.83 -20.57
C VAL A 103 17.82 -0.68 -21.32
N VAL A 104 18.45 0.23 -20.59
CA VAL A 104 19.18 1.37 -21.16
C VAL A 104 20.52 0.94 -21.77
N ALA A 105 21.17 -0.07 -21.21
CA ALA A 105 22.39 -0.63 -21.75
C ALA A 105 22.17 -1.29 -23.13
N GLU A 106 21.01 -1.93 -23.36
CA GLU A 106 20.65 -2.50 -24.64
C GLU A 106 20.38 -1.41 -25.70
N ASN A 107 19.63 -0.38 -25.31
CA ASN A 107 19.36 0.76 -26.17
C ASN A 107 19.27 2.05 -25.35
N PRO A 108 20.22 3.01 -25.51
CA PRO A 108 20.19 4.29 -24.79
C PRO A 108 18.92 5.14 -25.00
N GLU A 109 18.19 4.94 -26.11
CA GLU A 109 16.91 5.61 -26.34
C GLU A 109 15.77 5.10 -25.42
N TYR A 110 16.00 4.02 -24.70
CA TYR A 110 15.07 3.47 -23.70
C TYR A 110 15.23 4.11 -22.31
N ALA A 111 16.14 5.09 -22.15
CA ALA A 111 16.26 5.84 -20.91
C ALA A 111 15.01 6.68 -20.65
N SER A 112 14.61 6.80 -19.39
CA SER A 112 13.48 7.65 -18.97
C SER A 112 13.67 9.07 -19.42
N ARG A 113 12.58 9.72 -19.86
CA ARG A 113 12.62 11.03 -20.49
C ARG A 113 11.71 12.05 -19.80
N CYS A 114 12.03 13.34 -20.00
CA CYS A 114 11.20 14.42 -19.50
C CYS A 114 11.20 15.61 -20.46
N LEU A 115 10.19 16.47 -20.29
CA LEU A 115 10.20 17.82 -20.86
C LEU A 115 10.85 18.78 -19.87
N ILE A 116 11.69 19.67 -20.42
CA ILE A 116 12.19 20.87 -19.74
C ILE A 116 11.92 22.10 -20.60
N ALA A 117 11.83 23.29 -19.97
CA ALA A 117 11.67 24.54 -20.67
C ALA A 117 12.84 25.49 -20.39
N LEU A 118 13.53 25.95 -21.45
CA LEU A 118 14.39 27.10 -21.36
C LEU A 118 13.58 28.35 -21.69
N GLN A 119 13.79 29.42 -20.94
CA GLN A 119 13.01 30.64 -21.06
C GLN A 119 13.90 31.80 -21.49
N HIS A 120 13.39 32.65 -22.39
CA HIS A 120 14.03 33.87 -22.83
C HIS A 120 13.02 35.01 -22.85
N SER A 121 13.33 36.12 -22.19
CA SER A 121 12.50 37.33 -22.16
C SER A 121 12.94 38.30 -23.24
N VAL A 122 11.98 38.92 -23.91
CA VAL A 122 12.22 39.92 -24.94
C VAL A 122 11.30 41.11 -24.73
N ASP A 123 11.87 42.31 -24.68
CA ASP A 123 11.11 43.57 -24.69
C ASP A 123 11.02 44.07 -26.13
N GLY A 124 9.80 44.10 -26.66
CA GLY A 124 9.52 44.57 -28.03
C GLY A 124 9.25 46.06 -28.13
N PRO A 125 9.36 46.64 -29.37
CA PRO A 125 9.46 45.88 -30.62
C PRO A 125 10.88 45.36 -30.84
N ALA A 126 11.02 44.06 -31.15
CA ALA A 126 12.33 43.43 -31.33
C ALA A 126 12.27 42.30 -32.37
N ARG A 127 13.35 42.21 -33.16
CA ARG A 127 13.57 41.12 -34.10
C ARG A 127 14.93 40.50 -33.81
N GLY A 128 15.01 39.15 -33.75
CA GLY A 128 16.26 38.49 -33.44
C GLY A 128 16.22 36.98 -33.66
N PHE A 129 17.29 36.38 -33.20
CA PHE A 129 17.47 34.95 -33.18
C PHE A 129 17.81 34.49 -31.76
N TRP A 130 17.31 33.35 -31.39
CA TRP A 130 17.65 32.67 -30.12
C TRP A 130 18.10 31.24 -30.40
N HIS A 131 19.21 30.86 -29.79
CA HIS A 131 19.72 29.48 -29.80
C HIS A 131 19.60 28.88 -28.39
N PRO A 132 18.47 28.22 -28.07
CA PRO A 132 18.30 27.60 -26.78
C PRO A 132 19.21 26.36 -26.65
N ASN A 133 20.08 26.34 -25.63
CA ASN A 133 20.97 25.20 -25.39
C ASN A 133 20.90 24.75 -23.93
N PRO A 134 20.34 23.56 -23.65
CA PRO A 134 20.24 23.01 -22.29
C PRO A 134 21.51 22.30 -21.79
N GLY A 135 22.63 22.36 -22.53
CA GLY A 135 23.78 21.47 -22.28
C GLY A 135 23.46 20.04 -22.74
N ARG A 136 23.41 19.86 -24.05
CA ARG A 136 22.91 18.67 -24.75
C ARG A 136 23.61 17.35 -24.33
N ALA A 137 22.81 16.30 -24.19
CA ALA A 137 23.25 14.93 -24.20
C ALA A 137 22.76 14.21 -25.47
N LEU A 138 23.29 13.04 -25.74
CA LEU A 138 22.85 12.22 -26.88
C LEU A 138 21.34 11.91 -26.73
N GLY A 139 20.59 12.09 -27.81
CA GLY A 139 19.15 11.84 -27.85
C GLY A 139 18.27 13.01 -27.36
N ASP A 140 18.84 14.12 -26.87
CA ASP A 140 18.07 15.33 -26.53
C ASP A 140 17.53 16.00 -27.80
N LYS A 141 16.24 16.39 -27.80
CA LYS A 141 15.54 16.96 -28.98
C LYS A 141 14.76 18.20 -28.59
N LEU A 142 14.98 19.30 -29.31
CA LEU A 142 14.12 20.47 -29.24
C LEU A 142 12.81 20.17 -29.98
N LEU A 143 11.68 20.17 -29.24
CA LEU A 143 10.35 19.99 -29.86
C LEU A 143 9.90 21.21 -30.61
N GLY A 144 10.18 22.39 -30.08
CA GLY A 144 9.86 23.69 -30.64
C GLY A 144 9.86 24.78 -29.59
N VAL A 145 9.41 25.98 -29.98
CA VAL A 145 9.38 27.14 -29.08
C VAL A 145 7.99 27.73 -29.05
N VAL A 146 7.47 27.96 -27.86
CA VAL A 146 6.26 28.76 -27.64
C VAL A 146 6.67 30.21 -27.40
N LEU A 147 6.16 31.12 -28.22
CA LEU A 147 6.25 32.59 -28.05
C LEU A 147 4.90 33.06 -27.47
N ALA A 148 4.93 33.91 -26.46
CA ALA A 148 3.73 34.53 -25.93
C ALA A 148 3.99 35.91 -25.32
N ARG A 149 2.99 36.79 -25.33
CA ARG A 149 3.01 38.07 -24.63
C ARG A 149 2.91 37.81 -23.11
N GLU A 150 3.83 38.37 -22.36
CA GLU A 150 3.82 38.34 -20.91
C GLU A 150 3.04 39.56 -20.38
N THR A 151 1.98 39.32 -19.59
CA THR A 151 1.11 40.36 -19.02
C THR A 151 1.54 40.79 -17.62
N ALA A 152 2.16 39.85 -16.90
CA ALA A 152 2.83 40.03 -15.61
C ALA A 152 3.91 38.97 -15.45
N PRO A 153 4.89 39.11 -14.57
CA PRO A 153 5.94 38.09 -14.39
C PRO A 153 5.39 36.68 -14.23
N GLY A 154 5.70 35.79 -15.18
CA GLY A 154 5.24 34.40 -15.20
C GLY A 154 3.79 34.18 -15.67
N ILE A 155 3.08 35.22 -16.12
CA ILE A 155 1.71 35.15 -16.63
C ILE A 155 1.68 35.52 -18.13
N LEU A 156 1.29 34.55 -18.96
CA LEU A 156 1.18 34.67 -20.41
C LEU A 156 -0.27 34.96 -20.83
N HIS A 157 -0.41 35.81 -21.87
CA HIS A 157 -1.72 36.01 -22.46
C HIS A 157 -2.11 34.82 -23.34
N PRO A 158 -3.20 34.09 -23.05
CA PRO A 158 -3.51 32.83 -23.72
C PRO A 158 -3.71 32.96 -25.24
N ASP A 159 -4.31 34.05 -25.71
CA ASP A 159 -4.58 34.28 -27.15
C ASP A 159 -3.32 34.68 -27.93
N SER A 160 -2.19 34.92 -27.28
CA SER A 160 -0.91 35.26 -27.91
C SER A 160 0.03 34.06 -28.06
N LEU A 161 -0.35 32.86 -27.57
CA LEU A 161 0.46 31.67 -27.70
C LEU A 161 0.68 31.34 -29.19
N THR A 162 1.92 31.30 -29.60
CA THR A 162 2.32 31.02 -30.98
C THR A 162 3.46 30.02 -31.00
N TRP A 163 3.35 28.99 -31.85
CA TRP A 163 4.43 28.03 -32.06
C TRP A 163 5.39 28.57 -33.10
N LEU A 164 6.67 28.60 -32.75
CA LEU A 164 7.75 28.98 -33.67
C LEU A 164 8.48 27.73 -34.14
N ASP A 165 8.65 27.63 -35.46
CA ASP A 165 9.42 26.56 -36.05
C ASP A 165 10.92 26.72 -35.76
N VAL A 166 11.59 25.62 -35.59
CA VAL A 166 13.05 25.55 -35.35
C VAL A 166 13.78 25.52 -36.68
N LEU A 167 14.69 26.44 -36.88
CA LEU A 167 15.63 26.41 -38.01
C LEU A 167 16.87 25.58 -37.66
N GLU A 168 17.54 25.06 -38.66
CA GLU A 168 18.80 24.34 -38.43
C GLU A 168 19.97 25.34 -38.21
N PRO A 169 20.86 25.09 -37.27
CA PRO A 169 20.92 24.08 -36.18
C PRO A 169 20.29 24.62 -34.88
N GLU A 170 19.00 24.37 -34.68
CA GLU A 170 18.27 24.74 -33.43
C GLU A 170 18.21 26.26 -33.16
N LEU A 171 18.14 27.04 -34.24
CA LEU A 171 17.99 28.49 -34.20
C LEU A 171 16.51 28.83 -34.32
N VAL A 172 16.03 29.74 -33.49
CA VAL A 172 14.65 30.22 -33.53
C VAL A 172 14.65 31.70 -33.84
N ALA A 173 14.01 32.08 -34.94
CA ALA A 173 13.79 33.48 -35.31
C ALA A 173 12.53 34.02 -34.61
N TYR A 174 12.58 35.22 -34.10
CA TYR A 174 11.43 35.92 -33.55
C TYR A 174 11.33 37.37 -34.05
N ASP A 175 10.09 37.85 -34.16
CA ASP A 175 9.73 39.22 -34.49
C ASP A 175 8.53 39.60 -33.64
N VAL A 176 8.73 40.45 -32.64
CA VAL A 176 7.72 40.74 -31.63
C VAL A 176 7.39 42.24 -31.63
N PRO A 177 6.10 42.63 -31.55
CA PRO A 177 5.67 44.03 -31.43
C PRO A 177 5.97 44.56 -30.02
N GLU A 178 5.59 45.80 -29.77
CA GLU A 178 5.76 46.48 -28.48
C GLU A 178 5.15 45.69 -27.32
N GLY A 179 5.88 45.59 -26.23
CA GLY A 179 5.47 44.89 -25.00
C GLY A 179 6.49 43.85 -24.52
N ALA A 180 6.19 43.23 -23.40
CA ALA A 180 7.00 42.14 -22.85
C ALA A 180 6.59 40.81 -23.49
N TRP A 181 7.57 40.04 -23.91
CA TRP A 181 7.38 38.74 -24.55
C TRP A 181 8.24 37.64 -23.89
N ARG A 182 7.73 36.40 -23.91
CA ARG A 182 8.43 35.25 -23.40
C ARG A 182 8.52 34.15 -24.48
N LEU A 183 9.72 33.64 -24.68
CA LEU A 183 9.98 32.44 -25.47
C LEU A 183 10.27 31.27 -24.53
N LEU A 184 9.62 30.14 -24.77
CA LEU A 184 9.85 28.88 -24.06
C LEU A 184 10.29 27.82 -25.06
N ALA A 185 11.55 27.47 -25.04
CA ALA A 185 12.05 26.32 -25.81
C ALA A 185 11.79 25.02 -25.04
N ILE A 186 10.93 24.19 -25.62
CA ILE A 186 10.50 22.93 -25.02
C ILE A 186 11.41 21.81 -25.52
N TRP A 187 12.15 21.23 -24.61
CA TRP A 187 13.08 20.15 -24.90
C TRP A 187 12.59 18.82 -24.35
N ASN A 188 12.66 17.76 -25.18
CA ASN A 188 12.60 16.39 -24.75
C ASN A 188 14.02 15.90 -24.46
N VAL A 189 14.31 15.61 -23.21
CA VAL A 189 15.65 15.21 -22.74
C VAL A 189 15.58 13.91 -21.93
N ALA A 190 16.71 13.17 -21.86
CA ALA A 190 16.83 12.11 -20.86
C ALA A 190 16.67 12.72 -19.45
N SER A 191 15.86 12.08 -18.59
CA SER A 191 15.56 12.60 -17.23
C SER A 191 16.81 12.70 -16.35
N GLY A 192 17.80 11.85 -16.62
CA GLY A 192 18.98 11.67 -15.78
C GLY A 192 18.68 10.96 -14.47
N GLY A 193 17.47 10.40 -14.32
CA GLY A 193 17.10 9.58 -13.18
C GLY A 193 17.72 8.20 -13.22
N ALA A 194 17.85 7.60 -12.05
CA ALA A 194 18.44 6.29 -11.82
C ALA A 194 17.51 5.41 -10.97
N ILE A 195 17.88 4.16 -10.81
CA ILE A 195 17.36 3.28 -9.77
C ILE A 195 18.47 2.99 -8.75
N ARG A 196 18.13 2.51 -7.58
CA ARG A 196 19.09 1.85 -6.71
C ARG A 196 19.48 0.51 -7.34
N GLY A 197 20.76 0.18 -7.32
CA GLY A 197 21.22 -1.11 -7.79
C GLY A 197 21.48 -2.08 -6.64
N VAL A 198 22.09 -3.22 -6.97
CA VAL A 198 22.35 -4.28 -5.99
C VAL A 198 23.78 -4.24 -5.42
N PHE A 199 24.69 -3.46 -6.02
CA PHE A 199 26.05 -3.32 -5.54
C PHE A 199 26.23 -2.04 -4.68
N GLU A 200 27.15 -2.06 -3.71
CA GLU A 200 27.32 -0.97 -2.73
C GLU A 200 27.58 0.40 -3.36
N GLU A 201 28.24 0.44 -4.53
CA GLU A 201 28.51 1.66 -5.28
C GLU A 201 27.32 2.15 -6.13
N GLU A 202 26.22 1.41 -6.20
CA GLU A 202 25.04 1.71 -7.02
C GLU A 202 23.89 2.34 -6.21
N GLU A 203 24.20 2.91 -5.05
CA GLU A 203 23.23 3.69 -4.26
C GLU A 203 22.76 4.95 -4.99
N ASP A 204 21.62 5.46 -4.58
CA ASP A 204 21.08 6.75 -5.03
C ASP A 204 22.15 7.85 -5.08
N GLN A 205 22.11 8.63 -6.14
CA GLN A 205 23.00 9.79 -6.37
C GLN A 205 24.46 9.44 -6.68
N HIS A 206 24.86 8.18 -6.68
CA HIS A 206 26.16 7.79 -7.19
C HIS A 206 26.17 7.80 -8.72
N ALA A 207 27.31 8.11 -9.30
CA ALA A 207 27.47 8.14 -10.77
C ALA A 207 27.32 6.74 -11.40
N SER A 208 27.48 5.69 -10.60
CA SER A 208 27.34 4.28 -10.98
C SER A 208 25.93 3.71 -10.76
N ALA A 209 24.99 4.50 -10.21
CA ALA A 209 23.60 4.07 -10.09
C ALA A 209 23.02 3.73 -11.48
N PRO A 210 22.33 2.58 -11.62
CA PRO A 210 21.82 2.15 -12.91
C PRO A 210 20.78 3.16 -13.46
N PRO A 211 20.83 3.51 -14.77
CA PRO A 211 19.90 4.48 -15.35
C PRO A 211 18.47 3.91 -15.40
N ALA A 212 17.49 4.79 -15.11
CA ALA A 212 16.08 4.45 -15.17
C ALA A 212 15.58 4.26 -16.60
N GLY A 213 14.78 3.19 -16.83
CA GLY A 213 14.12 2.92 -18.10
C GLY A 213 12.89 3.79 -18.33
N ASP A 214 12.48 3.96 -19.59
CA ASP A 214 11.27 4.70 -19.98
C ASP A 214 10.02 3.82 -19.86
N LEU A 215 9.31 3.93 -18.75
CA LEU A 215 8.08 3.17 -18.46
C LEU A 215 6.90 3.54 -19.38
N LEU A 216 7.00 4.64 -20.10
CA LEU A 216 5.99 5.10 -21.06
C LEU A 216 6.27 4.60 -22.49
N ASN A 217 7.45 4.03 -22.74
CA ASN A 217 7.85 3.52 -24.04
C ASN A 217 7.59 2.01 -24.13
N PRO A 218 6.66 1.54 -25.00
CA PRO A 218 6.33 0.12 -25.11
C PRO A 218 7.51 -0.77 -25.47
N ASP A 219 8.49 -0.28 -26.26
CA ASP A 219 9.68 -1.05 -26.64
C ASP A 219 10.64 -1.20 -25.45
N ALA A 220 10.78 -0.16 -24.62
CA ALA A 220 11.56 -0.21 -23.39
C ALA A 220 10.93 -1.18 -22.36
N VAL A 221 9.61 -1.16 -22.23
CA VAL A 221 8.88 -2.08 -21.34
C VAL A 221 8.96 -3.52 -21.86
N ALA A 222 8.85 -3.74 -23.16
CA ALA A 222 9.05 -5.07 -23.74
C ALA A 222 10.50 -5.58 -23.52
N CYS A 223 11.49 -4.69 -23.59
CA CYS A 223 12.87 -4.99 -23.25
C CYS A 223 13.01 -5.38 -21.77
N PHE A 224 12.39 -4.63 -20.86
CA PHE A 224 12.35 -4.95 -19.43
C PHE A 224 11.77 -6.35 -19.17
N ILE A 225 10.58 -6.64 -19.70
CA ILE A 225 9.93 -7.96 -19.55
C ILE A 225 10.83 -9.08 -20.09
N ARG A 226 11.52 -8.87 -21.20
CA ARG A 226 12.44 -9.86 -21.79
C ARG A 226 13.65 -10.13 -20.89
N HIS A 227 14.20 -9.09 -20.25
CA HIS A 227 15.34 -9.22 -19.35
C HIS A 227 15.01 -9.83 -18.00
N THR A 228 13.75 -9.68 -17.53
CA THR A 228 13.31 -10.11 -16.20
C THR A 228 12.33 -11.28 -16.27
N HIS A 229 11.10 -11.03 -16.59
CA HIS A 229 9.98 -11.99 -16.57
C HIS A 229 10.27 -13.24 -17.43
N GLU A 230 10.71 -13.07 -18.67
CA GLU A 230 11.04 -14.18 -19.58
C GLU A 230 12.22 -15.01 -19.08
N GLN A 231 13.19 -14.37 -18.40
CA GLN A 231 14.32 -15.11 -17.84
C GLN A 231 13.87 -15.97 -16.66
N TYR A 232 13.04 -15.41 -15.75
CA TYR A 232 12.45 -16.22 -14.67
C TYR A 232 11.63 -17.38 -15.23
N TYR A 233 10.80 -17.14 -16.24
CA TYR A 233 10.02 -18.21 -16.86
C TYR A 233 10.89 -19.27 -17.50
N THR A 234 11.96 -18.90 -18.19
CA THR A 234 12.91 -19.83 -18.82
C THR A 234 13.50 -20.80 -17.78
N HIS A 235 13.85 -20.31 -16.60
CA HIS A 235 14.50 -21.10 -15.55
C HIS A 235 13.52 -21.84 -14.62
N LEU A 236 12.25 -21.41 -14.50
CA LEU A 236 11.32 -21.84 -13.45
C LEU A 236 9.95 -22.28 -13.97
N ARG A 237 9.76 -22.42 -15.28
CA ARG A 237 8.44 -22.64 -15.92
C ARG A 237 7.60 -23.78 -15.32
N ASP A 238 8.28 -24.81 -14.82
CA ASP A 238 7.66 -25.98 -14.17
C ASP A 238 7.07 -25.70 -12.80
N HIS A 239 7.38 -24.56 -12.20
CA HIS A 239 6.83 -24.07 -10.94
C HIS A 239 5.74 -22.98 -11.10
N PHE A 240 5.62 -22.40 -12.31
CA PHE A 240 4.66 -21.33 -12.56
C PHE A 240 3.21 -21.79 -12.36
N GLY A 241 2.40 -20.98 -11.67
CA GLY A 241 1.02 -21.29 -11.31
C GLY A 241 0.87 -22.34 -10.21
N GLN A 242 1.96 -22.82 -9.62
CA GLN A 242 1.96 -23.77 -8.50
C GLN A 242 2.73 -23.19 -7.30
N THR A 243 4.06 -23.24 -7.35
CA THR A 243 4.94 -22.67 -6.31
C THR A 243 5.20 -21.19 -6.57
N VAL A 244 5.48 -20.82 -7.81
CA VAL A 244 5.58 -19.42 -8.25
C VAL A 244 4.18 -18.91 -8.57
N VAL A 245 3.68 -17.98 -7.75
CA VAL A 245 2.27 -17.55 -7.78
C VAL A 245 2.07 -16.11 -8.24
N ALA A 246 3.10 -15.27 -8.15
CA ALA A 246 3.00 -13.87 -8.57
C ALA A 246 4.37 -13.29 -8.95
N MET A 247 4.32 -12.17 -9.68
CA MET A 247 5.43 -11.25 -9.92
C MET A 247 5.13 -9.93 -9.20
N PHE A 248 6.10 -9.42 -8.45
CA PHE A 248 6.02 -8.16 -7.73
C PHE A 248 6.72 -7.05 -8.50
N THR A 249 6.05 -5.92 -8.69
CA THR A 249 6.60 -4.67 -9.24
C THR A 249 6.54 -3.58 -8.18
N ASP A 250 7.64 -2.85 -8.01
CA ASP A 250 7.92 -1.99 -6.86
C ASP A 250 8.04 -0.52 -7.27
N GLU A 251 7.16 0.32 -6.73
CA GLU A 251 7.11 1.80 -6.86
C GLU A 251 7.66 2.38 -8.19
N PRO A 252 7.20 1.94 -9.37
CA PRO A 252 7.77 2.36 -10.65
C PRO A 252 7.67 3.86 -10.85
N MET A 253 8.79 4.54 -11.03
CA MET A 253 8.91 5.99 -11.13
C MET A 253 9.12 6.46 -12.56
N LEU A 254 8.22 7.32 -13.08
CA LEU A 254 8.21 7.80 -14.47
C LEU A 254 9.54 8.40 -14.95
N MET A 255 10.27 9.07 -14.08
CA MET A 255 11.54 9.71 -14.41
C MET A 255 12.74 9.10 -13.68
N GLY A 256 12.53 8.02 -12.92
CA GLY A 256 13.52 7.46 -12.00
C GLY A 256 13.79 8.35 -10.79
N ARG A 257 14.62 7.86 -9.88
CA ARG A 257 15.03 8.57 -8.67
C ARG A 257 16.07 9.65 -9.02
N GLY A 258 15.98 10.77 -8.34
CA GLY A 258 16.98 11.85 -8.49
C GLY A 258 17.03 12.52 -9.85
N ALA A 259 15.97 12.47 -10.66
CA ALA A 259 15.89 13.19 -11.92
C ALA A 259 16.22 14.68 -11.75
N ARG A 260 17.26 15.19 -12.44
CA ARG A 260 17.83 16.51 -12.19
C ARG A 260 17.97 17.39 -13.45
N ARG A 261 17.36 17.01 -14.55
CA ARG A 261 17.45 17.78 -15.80
C ARG A 261 16.52 18.98 -15.76
N GLY A 262 17.07 20.16 -15.49
CA GLY A 262 16.36 21.44 -15.49
C GLY A 262 15.40 21.66 -14.31
N PRO A 263 14.82 22.86 -14.20
CA PRO A 263 13.82 23.17 -13.18
C PRO A 263 12.44 22.60 -13.55
N ASN A 264 11.79 21.91 -12.59
CA ASN A 264 10.43 21.37 -12.72
C ASN A 264 10.23 20.54 -14.01
N PRO A 265 10.96 19.40 -14.20
CA PRO A 265 10.76 18.55 -15.36
C PRO A 265 9.39 17.87 -15.33
N TRP A 266 8.82 17.59 -16.51
CA TRP A 266 7.56 16.86 -16.66
C TRP A 266 7.83 15.53 -17.37
N PRO A 267 7.27 14.38 -16.89
CA PRO A 267 7.45 13.10 -17.55
C PRO A 267 7.02 13.16 -19.02
N TYR A 268 7.78 12.51 -19.89
CA TYR A 268 7.50 12.50 -21.32
C TYR A 268 8.09 11.27 -21.99
N THR A 269 7.51 10.89 -23.12
CA THR A 269 8.08 9.90 -24.05
C THR A 269 7.74 10.27 -25.49
N GLY A 270 8.41 9.66 -26.47
CA GLY A 270 8.10 9.87 -27.89
C GLY A 270 6.65 9.49 -28.23
N GLY A 271 5.99 10.28 -29.09
CA GLY A 271 4.60 10.06 -29.50
C GLY A 271 3.54 10.43 -28.47
N PHE A 272 3.90 10.89 -27.26
CA PHE A 272 2.93 11.21 -26.22
C PHE A 272 1.98 12.37 -26.58
N LEU A 273 2.47 13.37 -27.36
CA LEU A 273 1.62 14.50 -27.78
C LEU A 273 0.46 14.06 -28.68
N ASP A 274 0.63 12.99 -29.45
CA ASP A 274 -0.45 12.44 -30.29
C ASP A 274 -1.59 11.83 -29.44
N GLU A 275 -1.28 11.32 -28.26
CA GLU A 275 -2.26 10.85 -27.28
C GLU A 275 -2.88 12.00 -26.47
N LEU A 276 -2.11 13.05 -26.19
CA LEU A 276 -2.59 14.21 -25.45
C LEU A 276 -3.52 15.08 -26.31
N GLN A 277 -3.29 15.18 -27.63
CA GLN A 277 -4.06 16.04 -28.53
C GLN A 277 -5.57 15.76 -28.52
N PRO A 278 -6.07 14.53 -28.57
CA PRO A 278 -7.51 14.25 -28.49
C PRO A 278 -8.16 14.62 -27.14
N ALA A 279 -7.35 14.70 -26.08
CA ALA A 279 -7.82 15.00 -24.74
C ALA A 279 -7.89 16.52 -24.44
N TRP A 280 -7.45 17.37 -25.35
CA TRP A 280 -7.39 18.82 -25.18
C TRP A 280 -8.03 19.58 -26.35
N ASP A 281 -8.88 20.54 -26.02
CA ASP A 281 -9.47 21.44 -27.00
C ASP A 281 -8.47 22.58 -27.34
N GLY A 282 -7.87 22.50 -28.50
CA GLY A 282 -6.83 23.37 -29.02
C GLY A 282 -5.51 22.64 -29.34
N ASP A 283 -4.53 23.33 -29.91
CA ASP A 283 -3.22 22.76 -30.21
C ASP A 283 -2.41 22.55 -28.93
N VAL A 284 -2.18 21.29 -28.55
CA VAL A 284 -1.45 20.92 -27.32
C VAL A 284 -0.03 21.49 -27.28
N ARG A 285 0.62 21.70 -28.43
CA ARG A 285 1.97 22.23 -28.50
C ARG A 285 2.04 23.66 -27.91
N LEU A 286 1.03 24.50 -28.18
CA LEU A 286 0.92 25.83 -27.61
C LEU A 286 0.75 25.79 -26.10
N TRP A 287 -0.05 24.84 -25.61
CA TRP A 287 -0.36 24.70 -24.20
C TRP A 287 0.75 24.06 -23.37
N LEU A 288 1.80 23.52 -23.99
CA LEU A 288 2.98 23.02 -23.24
C LEU A 288 3.59 24.11 -22.35
N ALA A 289 3.52 25.39 -22.74
CA ALA A 289 3.96 26.51 -21.90
C ALA A 289 3.27 26.52 -20.52
N ALA A 290 2.00 26.08 -20.46
CA ALA A 290 1.22 26.01 -19.23
C ALA A 290 1.79 25.04 -18.19
N LEU A 291 2.69 24.13 -18.57
CA LEU A 291 3.36 23.25 -17.61
C LEU A 291 4.25 24.03 -16.64
N TRP A 292 4.83 25.16 -17.07
CA TRP A 292 5.74 25.98 -16.25
C TRP A 292 5.19 27.36 -15.88
N LEU A 293 4.37 27.97 -16.75
CA LEU A 293 3.86 29.33 -16.58
C LEU A 293 2.32 29.33 -16.48
N ASP A 294 1.76 30.47 -16.04
CA ASP A 294 0.31 30.65 -16.04
C ASP A 294 -0.11 31.18 -17.43
N CYS A 295 -0.92 30.42 -18.14
CA CYS A 295 -1.51 30.74 -19.44
C CYS A 295 -3.00 31.08 -19.32
N GLY A 296 -3.44 31.63 -18.18
CA GLY A 296 -4.82 32.04 -17.91
C GLY A 296 -5.71 30.91 -17.31
N PRO A 297 -7.03 31.05 -17.33
CA PRO A 297 -7.97 30.22 -16.57
C PRO A 297 -7.91 28.71 -16.87
N ARG A 298 -7.41 28.32 -18.05
CA ARG A 298 -7.31 26.92 -18.46
C ARG A 298 -6.00 26.23 -18.02
N THR A 299 -5.06 26.93 -17.39
CA THR A 299 -3.74 26.40 -16.99
C THR A 299 -3.86 25.16 -16.09
N ALA A 300 -4.69 25.25 -15.05
CA ALA A 300 -4.90 24.13 -14.11
C ALA A 300 -5.51 22.92 -14.82
N ALA A 301 -6.50 23.12 -15.65
CA ALA A 301 -7.16 22.07 -16.43
C ALA A 301 -6.19 21.38 -17.41
N PHE A 302 -5.28 22.13 -18.06
CA PHE A 302 -4.27 21.55 -18.93
C PHE A 302 -3.30 20.65 -18.15
N ARG A 303 -2.78 21.14 -17.02
CA ARG A 303 -1.88 20.36 -16.16
C ARG A 303 -2.54 19.07 -15.64
N GLN A 304 -3.82 19.13 -15.28
CA GLN A 304 -4.59 17.98 -14.86
C GLN A 304 -4.78 16.99 -16.03
N THR A 305 -5.13 17.48 -17.22
CA THR A 305 -5.26 16.66 -18.43
C THR A 305 -3.93 15.98 -18.78
N TYR A 306 -2.81 16.71 -18.74
CA TYR A 306 -1.49 16.15 -18.99
C TYR A 306 -1.15 15.01 -18.03
N ARG A 307 -1.34 15.23 -16.71
CA ARG A 307 -1.12 14.17 -15.70
C ARG A 307 -2.00 12.97 -15.93
N ARG A 308 -3.30 13.18 -16.18
CA ARG A 308 -4.24 12.08 -16.44
C ARG A 308 -3.79 11.23 -17.62
N VAL A 309 -3.46 11.82 -18.77
CA VAL A 309 -3.05 11.09 -19.98
C VAL A 309 -1.70 10.36 -19.78
N ILE A 310 -0.76 10.94 -19.02
CA ILE A 310 0.52 10.29 -18.64
C ILE A 310 0.24 9.04 -17.80
N HIS A 311 -0.63 9.12 -16.79
CA HIS A 311 -0.97 7.96 -15.97
C HIS A 311 -1.75 6.90 -16.75
N GLU A 312 -2.67 7.29 -17.63
CA GLU A 312 -3.37 6.37 -18.54
C GLU A 312 -2.39 5.60 -19.45
N ARG A 313 -1.35 6.27 -19.91
CA ARG A 313 -0.30 5.64 -20.70
C ARG A 313 0.55 4.69 -19.86
N LEU A 314 0.96 5.09 -18.64
CA LEU A 314 1.70 4.24 -17.70
C LEU A 314 0.92 2.96 -17.38
N GLU A 315 -0.37 3.10 -17.06
CA GLU A 315 -1.25 1.97 -16.77
C GLU A 315 -1.30 0.97 -17.92
N ARG A 316 -1.46 1.46 -19.14
CA ARG A 316 -1.57 0.62 -20.33
C ARG A 316 -0.23 0.00 -20.74
N VAL A 317 0.82 0.80 -20.77
CA VAL A 317 2.14 0.41 -21.34
C VAL A 317 2.94 -0.40 -20.33
N PHE A 318 3.01 0.00 -19.06
CA PHE A 318 3.84 -0.66 -18.07
C PHE A 318 3.06 -1.73 -17.29
N TYR A 319 2.04 -1.33 -16.52
CA TYR A 319 1.30 -2.29 -15.69
C TYR A 319 0.47 -3.26 -16.55
N GLY A 320 -0.18 -2.76 -17.62
CA GLY A 320 -1.00 -3.57 -18.50
C GLY A 320 -0.20 -4.64 -19.25
N ALA A 321 1.03 -4.33 -19.69
CA ALA A 321 1.92 -5.30 -20.34
C ALA A 321 2.35 -6.40 -19.35
N GLN A 322 2.73 -6.04 -18.13
CA GLN A 322 3.10 -7.01 -17.09
C GLN A 322 1.91 -7.89 -16.68
N ARG A 323 0.73 -7.26 -16.46
CA ARG A 323 -0.52 -8.00 -16.17
C ARG A 323 -0.83 -9.04 -17.27
N ALA A 324 -0.73 -8.64 -18.53
CA ALA A 324 -0.98 -9.53 -19.67
C ALA A 324 0.02 -10.69 -19.68
N TRP A 325 1.30 -10.40 -19.44
CA TRP A 325 2.33 -11.43 -19.37
C TRP A 325 2.10 -12.39 -18.20
N CYS A 326 1.86 -11.88 -16.98
CA CYS A 326 1.59 -12.71 -15.80
C CYS A 326 0.36 -13.61 -16.01
N SER A 327 -0.74 -13.05 -16.56
CA SER A 327 -1.94 -13.82 -16.89
C SER A 327 -1.67 -14.94 -17.89
N ALA A 328 -0.87 -14.67 -18.91
CA ALA A 328 -0.51 -15.68 -19.93
C ALA A 328 0.33 -16.83 -19.35
N HIS A 329 1.02 -16.59 -18.23
CA HIS A 329 1.89 -17.57 -17.58
C HIS A 329 1.28 -18.15 -16.27
N GLY A 330 0.00 -17.88 -15.99
CA GLY A 330 -0.76 -18.46 -14.88
C GLY A 330 -0.35 -17.98 -13.49
N ILE A 331 0.24 -16.77 -13.40
CA ILE A 331 0.59 -16.11 -12.15
C ILE A 331 -0.07 -14.73 -12.06
N ALA A 332 -0.07 -14.14 -10.87
CA ALA A 332 -0.60 -12.79 -10.65
C ALA A 332 0.48 -11.71 -10.83
N LEU A 333 0.08 -10.51 -11.25
CA LEU A 333 0.84 -9.29 -11.01
C LEU A 333 0.44 -8.75 -9.62
N THR A 334 1.42 -8.48 -8.77
CA THR A 334 1.27 -7.83 -7.46
C THR A 334 2.31 -6.73 -7.29
N GLY A 335 2.27 -6.03 -6.15
CA GLY A 335 3.12 -4.88 -5.88
C GLY A 335 2.29 -3.62 -5.72
N HIS A 336 2.88 -2.47 -5.96
CA HIS A 336 2.21 -1.19 -5.71
C HIS A 336 2.71 -0.07 -6.65
N PRO A 337 1.90 0.98 -6.87
CA PRO A 337 2.33 2.20 -7.54
C PRO A 337 3.27 3.03 -6.64
N ALA A 338 3.81 4.12 -7.19
CA ALA A 338 4.74 4.98 -6.46
C ALA A 338 4.09 5.79 -5.32
N GLU A 339 2.78 6.02 -5.39
CA GLU A 339 2.07 6.86 -4.42
C GLU A 339 1.02 6.06 -3.63
N SER A 340 0.91 6.32 -2.34
CA SER A 340 0.06 5.56 -1.42
C SER A 340 -1.45 5.71 -1.67
N ASN A 341 -1.89 6.74 -2.38
CA ASN A 341 -3.28 7.06 -2.62
C ASN A 341 -3.72 6.97 -4.09
N GLU A 342 -2.95 6.29 -4.93
CA GLU A 342 -3.31 5.98 -6.32
C GLU A 342 -4.27 4.78 -6.39
N LEU A 343 -5.53 5.02 -6.75
CA LEU A 343 -6.55 3.97 -6.91
C LEU A 343 -6.51 3.35 -8.30
N ARG A 344 -6.33 4.17 -9.32
CA ARG A 344 -6.53 3.79 -10.72
C ARG A 344 -5.51 2.74 -11.19
N ALA A 345 -4.23 2.95 -10.92
CA ALA A 345 -3.16 2.04 -11.29
C ALA A 345 -3.38 0.61 -10.74
N LEU A 346 -3.94 0.51 -9.53
CA LEU A 346 -4.19 -0.77 -8.84
C LEU A 346 -5.18 -1.69 -9.55
N ARG A 347 -6.00 -1.17 -10.48
CA ARG A 347 -6.87 -2.02 -11.32
C ARG A 347 -6.09 -2.89 -12.30
N GLN A 348 -4.83 -2.57 -12.56
CA GLN A 348 -3.97 -3.40 -13.40
C GLN A 348 -3.40 -4.61 -12.64
N PHE A 349 -3.45 -4.63 -11.33
CA PHE A 349 -2.94 -5.73 -10.51
C PHE A 349 -3.99 -6.80 -10.27
N GLN A 350 -3.63 -8.09 -10.43
CA GLN A 350 -4.52 -9.17 -10.00
C GLN A 350 -4.58 -9.28 -8.46
N TRP A 351 -3.45 -8.96 -7.80
CA TRP A 351 -3.39 -8.77 -6.35
C TRP A 351 -2.94 -7.34 -6.07
N PRO A 352 -3.88 -6.38 -6.02
CA PRO A 352 -3.54 -4.99 -5.73
C PRO A 352 -2.80 -4.85 -4.41
N GLY A 353 -1.82 -3.95 -4.35
CA GLY A 353 -1.04 -3.74 -3.15
C GLY A 353 -0.68 -2.28 -2.93
N GLN A 354 -0.21 -2.01 -1.71
CA GLN A 354 0.31 -0.70 -1.30
C GLN A 354 1.53 -0.86 -0.42
N ASP A 355 2.23 0.23 -0.17
CA ASP A 355 3.41 0.31 0.67
C ASP A 355 3.15 1.16 1.91
N MET A 356 3.67 0.69 3.07
CA MET A 356 3.61 1.40 4.34
C MET A 356 4.95 1.30 5.08
N VAL A 357 5.79 2.29 4.85
CA VAL A 357 7.20 2.37 5.29
C VAL A 357 7.49 3.68 6.00
N TRP A 358 8.74 3.89 6.40
CA TRP A 358 9.29 5.14 6.92
C TRP A 358 8.54 5.71 8.14
N ARG A 359 7.80 4.88 8.89
CA ARG A 359 6.97 5.32 10.02
C ARG A 359 5.94 6.39 9.64
N TRP A 360 5.47 6.37 8.40
CA TRP A 360 4.41 7.28 7.94
C TRP A 360 3.16 7.17 8.79
N VAL A 361 2.82 5.96 9.22
CA VAL A 361 1.72 5.67 10.14
C VAL A 361 2.26 4.97 11.37
N VAL A 362 1.93 5.49 12.55
CA VAL A 362 2.35 4.93 13.84
C VAL A 362 1.20 5.03 14.84
N PRO A 363 1.15 4.14 15.85
CA PRO A 363 0.10 4.19 16.88
C PRO A 363 0.11 5.52 17.64
N GLY A 364 -1.10 6.01 17.97
CA GLY A 364 -1.30 7.25 18.71
C GLY A 364 -1.06 8.55 17.93
N ALA A 365 -0.69 8.47 16.63
CA ALA A 365 -0.50 9.62 15.77
C ALA A 365 -1.73 9.88 14.89
N GLU A 366 -2.01 11.14 14.57
CA GLU A 366 -3.08 11.52 13.64
C GLU A 366 -2.90 10.93 12.25
N THR A 367 -1.66 10.62 11.84
CA THR A 367 -1.33 10.05 10.53
C THR A 367 -1.99 8.70 10.26
N ALA A 368 -2.50 8.02 11.29
CA ALA A 368 -3.33 6.83 11.14
C ALA A 368 -4.67 7.09 10.40
N LEU A 369 -5.15 8.34 10.40
CA LEU A 369 -6.44 8.76 9.81
C LEU A 369 -6.32 10.01 8.94
N THR A 370 -5.15 10.62 8.83
CA THR A 370 -4.94 11.87 8.08
C THR A 370 -3.78 11.75 7.10
N GLY A 371 -3.91 12.47 5.99
CA GLY A 371 -2.90 12.50 4.95
C GLY A 371 -2.99 11.30 3.98
N PRO A 372 -2.23 11.35 2.87
CA PRO A 372 -2.35 10.37 1.77
C PRO A 372 -2.01 8.94 2.20
N HIS A 373 -1.06 8.76 3.12
CA HIS A 373 -0.66 7.43 3.57
C HIS A 373 -1.77 6.71 4.36
N SER A 374 -2.68 7.47 5.01
CA SER A 374 -3.82 6.87 5.71
C SER A 374 -4.82 6.17 4.78
N CYS A 375 -4.78 6.49 3.47
CA CYS A 375 -5.64 5.88 2.46
C CYS A 375 -5.10 4.54 1.93
N ALA A 376 -3.80 4.29 2.03
CA ALA A 376 -3.09 3.19 1.37
C ALA A 376 -3.80 1.82 1.46
N PRO A 377 -4.11 1.26 2.64
CA PRO A 377 -4.72 -0.07 2.70
C PRO A 377 -6.13 -0.08 2.09
N LYS A 378 -6.91 1.00 2.27
CA LYS A 378 -8.29 1.06 1.75
C LYS A 378 -8.32 1.24 0.24
N VAL A 379 -7.35 1.92 -0.35
CA VAL A 379 -7.18 2.04 -1.80
C VAL A 379 -6.92 0.67 -2.42
N ALA A 380 -6.01 -0.13 -1.84
CA ALA A 380 -5.73 -1.50 -2.30
C ALA A 380 -6.94 -2.42 -2.12
N SER A 381 -7.59 -2.41 -0.95
CA SER A 381 -8.78 -3.24 -0.71
C SER A 381 -9.96 -2.83 -1.59
N SER A 382 -10.13 -1.54 -1.88
CA SER A 382 -11.16 -1.06 -2.80
C SER A 382 -10.95 -1.58 -4.21
N ALA A 383 -9.72 -1.48 -4.73
CA ALA A 383 -9.38 -2.01 -6.05
C ALA A 383 -9.64 -3.52 -6.12
N ALA A 384 -9.23 -4.28 -5.10
CA ALA A 384 -9.48 -5.71 -5.01
C ALA A 384 -10.97 -6.06 -4.95
N ALA A 385 -11.72 -5.39 -4.07
CA ALA A 385 -13.15 -5.64 -3.87
C ALA A 385 -13.98 -5.36 -5.14
N LEU A 386 -13.67 -4.26 -5.84
CA LEU A 386 -14.35 -3.90 -7.08
C LEU A 386 -14.06 -4.86 -8.25
N GLN A 387 -12.86 -5.45 -8.28
CA GLN A 387 -12.49 -6.45 -9.28
C GLN A 387 -12.93 -7.87 -8.93
N GLY A 388 -13.34 -8.12 -7.68
CA GLY A 388 -13.57 -9.47 -7.16
C GLY A 388 -12.29 -10.27 -6.92
N SER A 389 -11.15 -9.59 -6.74
CA SER A 389 -9.90 -10.23 -6.34
C SER A 389 -10.02 -10.75 -4.91
N GLN A 390 -9.54 -11.97 -4.68
CA GLN A 390 -9.58 -12.60 -3.36
C GLN A 390 -8.38 -12.25 -2.49
N ARG A 391 -7.35 -11.62 -3.08
CA ARG A 391 -6.12 -11.22 -2.40
C ARG A 391 -5.85 -9.76 -2.68
N ASN A 392 -5.51 -9.04 -1.63
CA ASN A 392 -4.93 -7.71 -1.73
C ASN A 392 -3.80 -7.56 -0.73
N ALA A 393 -2.74 -6.91 -1.16
CA ALA A 393 -1.46 -6.95 -0.51
C ALA A 393 -1.12 -5.62 0.18
N SER A 394 -0.16 -5.71 1.10
CA SER A 394 0.55 -4.53 1.57
C SER A 394 1.99 -4.89 1.89
N GLU A 395 2.93 -4.10 1.39
CA GLU A 395 4.28 -4.04 1.89
C GLU A 395 4.25 -3.24 3.19
N VAL A 396 4.86 -3.77 4.26
CA VAL A 396 4.75 -3.14 5.58
C VAL A 396 6.03 -3.29 6.40
N LEU A 397 6.25 -2.35 7.33
CA LEU A 397 7.33 -2.32 8.33
C LEU A 397 8.69 -1.83 7.81
N GLY A 398 8.85 -1.57 6.50
CA GLY A 398 10.09 -1.08 5.93
C GLY A 398 10.53 0.26 6.54
N ALA A 399 11.81 0.36 6.90
CA ALA A 399 12.42 1.55 7.49
C ALA A 399 11.71 2.08 8.77
N TYR A 400 11.08 1.18 9.54
CA TYR A 400 10.56 1.51 10.88
C TYR A 400 11.66 1.54 11.95
N GLY A 401 12.86 1.05 11.61
CA GLY A 401 14.03 1.08 12.48
C GLY A 401 14.09 -0.09 13.48
N TRP A 402 15.28 -0.39 13.98
CA TRP A 402 15.50 -1.46 14.98
C TRP A 402 14.74 -1.27 16.31
N ARG A 403 14.20 -0.08 16.56
CA ARG A 403 13.36 0.20 17.74
C ARG A 403 11.90 -0.25 17.59
N LEU A 404 11.50 -0.74 16.43
CA LEU A 404 10.14 -1.29 16.21
C LEU A 404 9.89 -2.43 17.20
N THR A 405 8.79 -2.37 17.93
CA THR A 405 8.35 -3.45 18.84
C THR A 405 7.31 -4.34 18.18
N LEU A 406 7.15 -5.57 18.67
CA LEU A 406 6.05 -6.45 18.19
C LEU A 406 4.66 -5.87 18.44
N ASP A 407 4.47 -5.14 19.54
CA ASP A 407 3.20 -4.45 19.84
C ASP A 407 2.89 -3.38 18.80
N GLU A 408 3.89 -2.59 18.41
CA GLU A 408 3.74 -1.57 17.35
C GLU A 408 3.54 -2.22 15.98
N ALA A 409 4.28 -3.28 15.68
CA ALA A 409 4.13 -4.04 14.44
C ALA A 409 2.74 -4.68 14.34
N LYS A 410 2.25 -5.33 15.41
CA LYS A 410 0.90 -5.90 15.46
C LYS A 410 -0.16 -4.84 15.23
N TRP A 411 -0.04 -3.67 15.90
CA TRP A 411 -0.98 -2.58 15.70
C TRP A 411 -1.04 -2.13 14.24
N LEU A 412 0.11 -1.99 13.56
CA LEU A 412 0.14 -1.59 12.14
C LEU A 412 -0.49 -2.66 11.24
N LEU A 413 -0.24 -3.94 11.53
CA LEU A 413 -0.85 -5.05 10.79
C LEU A 413 -2.37 -5.11 10.99
N ASP A 414 -2.86 -4.89 12.21
CA ASP A 414 -4.29 -4.78 12.50
C ASP A 414 -4.94 -3.58 11.80
N TRP A 415 -4.22 -2.45 11.76
CA TRP A 415 -4.63 -1.25 11.03
C TRP A 415 -4.84 -1.53 9.54
N HIS A 416 -4.01 -2.38 8.93
CA HIS A 416 -4.19 -2.87 7.56
C HIS A 416 -5.35 -3.87 7.43
N LEU A 417 -5.41 -4.87 8.34
CA LEU A 417 -6.44 -5.92 8.30
C LEU A 417 -7.86 -5.35 8.39
N VAL A 418 -8.10 -4.41 9.31
CA VAL A 418 -9.41 -3.80 9.48
C VAL A 418 -9.82 -2.88 8.32
N ARG A 419 -8.88 -2.55 7.43
CA ARG A 419 -9.12 -1.85 6.16
C ARG A 419 -9.24 -2.79 4.97
N GLY A 420 -9.23 -4.11 5.22
CA GLY A 420 -9.51 -5.15 4.24
C GLY A 420 -8.27 -5.78 3.58
N ASN A 421 -7.04 -5.45 4.00
CA ASN A 421 -5.86 -6.16 3.49
C ASN A 421 -5.79 -7.59 4.05
N ASN A 422 -5.36 -8.53 3.23
CA ASN A 422 -5.33 -9.96 3.57
C ASN A 422 -4.08 -10.70 3.07
N LEU A 423 -3.05 -9.96 2.66
CA LEU A 423 -1.75 -10.50 2.27
C LEU A 423 -0.66 -9.48 2.65
N PHE A 424 0.37 -9.93 3.35
CA PHE A 424 1.45 -9.05 3.80
C PHE A 424 2.79 -9.48 3.24
N PHE A 425 3.44 -8.53 2.56
CA PHE A 425 4.85 -8.57 2.22
C PHE A 425 5.61 -7.85 3.32
N LEU A 426 6.08 -8.58 4.33
CA LEU A 426 6.80 -7.99 5.45
C LEU A 426 8.18 -7.52 5.00
N HIS A 427 8.50 -6.27 5.21
CA HIS A 427 9.77 -5.65 4.86
C HIS A 427 10.66 -5.55 6.12
N ALA A 428 11.70 -6.39 6.27
CA ALA A 428 12.10 -7.52 5.45
C ALA A 428 12.79 -8.59 6.31
N CYS A 429 12.90 -9.81 5.80
CA CYS A 429 13.86 -10.76 6.31
C CYS A 429 15.18 -10.58 5.59
N PHE A 430 16.28 -10.35 6.31
CA PHE A 430 17.60 -10.14 5.72
C PHE A 430 18.37 -11.47 5.63
N TYR A 431 19.00 -11.73 4.48
CA TYR A 431 19.93 -12.83 4.38
C TYR A 431 21.13 -12.58 5.34
N SER A 432 21.60 -11.34 5.45
CA SER A 432 22.70 -10.95 6.31
C SER A 432 22.54 -9.53 6.85
N ILE A 433 22.91 -9.32 8.12
CA ILE A 433 23.02 -7.99 8.75
C ILE A 433 24.47 -7.55 8.96
N ARG A 434 25.44 -8.17 8.30
CA ARG A 434 26.86 -7.81 8.46
C ARG A 434 27.14 -6.42 7.93
N GLY A 435 27.82 -5.59 8.75
CA GLY A 435 28.27 -4.26 8.39
C GLY A 435 27.12 -3.31 8.08
N ARG A 436 27.18 -2.62 6.95
CA ARG A 436 26.15 -1.63 6.54
C ARG A 436 24.77 -2.24 6.29
N ARG A 437 24.69 -3.55 6.02
CA ARG A 437 23.42 -4.26 5.75
C ARG A 437 22.43 -4.14 6.89
N ALA A 438 22.89 -4.05 8.13
CA ALA A 438 22.06 -3.84 9.32
C ALA A 438 21.27 -2.53 9.30
N PHE A 439 21.63 -1.58 8.46
CA PHE A 439 21.04 -0.23 8.38
C PHE A 439 20.33 0.04 7.04
N GLU A 440 20.11 -0.99 6.26
CA GLU A 440 19.45 -0.90 4.96
C GLU A 440 17.95 -1.10 5.10
N SER A 441 17.22 -0.01 5.33
CA SER A 441 15.76 0.00 5.49
C SER A 441 15.24 -0.95 6.58
N GLU A 442 15.93 -0.94 7.73
CA GLU A 442 15.68 -1.80 8.89
C GLU A 442 14.26 -1.67 9.50
N PRO A 443 13.82 -2.64 10.28
CA PRO A 443 14.58 -3.74 10.87
C PRO A 443 14.63 -4.98 9.98
N ASP A 444 15.61 -5.90 10.25
CA ASP A 444 15.35 -7.31 9.95
C ASP A 444 14.23 -7.78 10.86
N ILE A 445 13.15 -8.27 10.28
CA ILE A 445 12.02 -8.85 11.03
C ILE A 445 12.21 -10.34 11.28
N GLY A 446 13.23 -10.94 10.68
CA GLY A 446 13.52 -12.35 10.65
C GLY A 446 14.57 -12.79 11.70
N LEU A 447 15.45 -13.65 11.24
CA LEU A 447 16.35 -14.46 12.06
C LEU A 447 17.30 -13.67 12.98
N HIS A 448 17.58 -12.42 12.67
CA HIS A 448 18.52 -11.59 13.43
C HIS A 448 17.81 -10.66 14.43
N ASN A 449 16.49 -10.74 14.53
CA ASN A 449 15.71 -9.96 15.47
C ASN A 449 15.48 -10.72 16.79
N VAL A 450 15.48 -10.01 17.90
CA VAL A 450 15.29 -10.57 19.25
C VAL A 450 13.94 -11.26 19.43
N TRP A 451 12.93 -10.91 18.69
CA TRP A 451 11.60 -11.51 18.73
C TRP A 451 11.47 -12.79 17.91
N TRP A 452 12.47 -13.15 17.10
CA TRP A 452 12.36 -14.30 16.18
C TRP A 452 11.94 -15.62 16.86
N PRO A 453 12.44 -15.94 18.06
CA PRO A 453 11.98 -17.16 18.75
C PRO A 453 10.46 -17.25 18.92
N SER A 454 9.80 -16.11 19.18
CA SER A 454 8.36 -16.01 19.42
C SER A 454 7.54 -15.62 18.19
N PHE A 455 8.18 -15.37 17.04
CA PHE A 455 7.50 -14.83 15.84
C PHE A 455 6.38 -15.70 15.30
N GLN A 456 6.39 -17.01 15.59
CA GLN A 456 5.31 -17.93 15.21
C GLN A 456 3.94 -17.47 15.72
N LEU A 457 3.87 -16.84 16.90
CA LEU A 457 2.61 -16.33 17.46
C LEU A 457 1.99 -15.28 16.52
N ILE A 458 2.80 -14.37 15.99
CA ILE A 458 2.37 -13.35 15.03
C ILE A 458 2.12 -13.98 13.65
N GLY A 459 2.95 -14.92 13.23
CA GLY A 459 2.75 -15.66 11.97
C GLY A 459 1.40 -16.39 11.92
N ASP A 460 1.06 -17.13 12.99
CA ASP A 460 -0.22 -17.83 13.08
C ASP A 460 -1.40 -16.87 13.23
N TYR A 461 -1.25 -15.80 14.00
CA TYR A 461 -2.24 -14.72 14.11
C TYR A 461 -2.60 -14.13 12.75
N LEU A 462 -1.60 -13.74 11.97
CA LEU A 462 -1.81 -13.16 10.65
C LEU A 462 -2.40 -14.18 9.68
N ARG A 463 -1.94 -15.42 9.70
CA ARG A 463 -2.46 -16.51 8.86
C ARG A 463 -3.96 -16.70 9.09
N ARG A 464 -4.43 -16.65 10.35
CA ARG A 464 -5.85 -16.73 10.69
C ARG A 464 -6.67 -15.57 10.13
N LEU A 465 -6.21 -14.35 10.33
CA LEU A 465 -6.94 -13.16 9.85
C LEU A 465 -6.87 -13.00 8.33
N CYS A 466 -5.72 -13.27 7.70
CA CYS A 466 -5.61 -13.26 6.25
C CYS A 466 -6.53 -14.31 5.59
N TRP A 467 -6.63 -15.51 6.19
CA TRP A 467 -7.60 -16.51 5.73
C TRP A 467 -9.05 -16.06 5.93
N LEU A 468 -9.35 -15.47 7.10
CA LEU A 468 -10.69 -14.98 7.43
C LEU A 468 -11.19 -13.98 6.39
N LEU A 469 -10.33 -13.04 6.01
CA LEU A 469 -10.60 -11.94 5.08
C LEU A 469 -10.37 -12.31 3.59
N SER A 470 -10.23 -13.59 3.27
CA SER A 470 -10.09 -14.10 1.89
C SER A 470 -11.30 -14.96 1.52
N ASP A 471 -11.53 -15.18 0.21
CA ASP A 471 -12.58 -16.04 -0.34
C ASP A 471 -14.00 -15.75 0.19
N GLY A 472 -14.28 -14.48 0.41
CA GLY A 472 -15.57 -13.97 0.83
C GLY A 472 -15.83 -12.59 0.25
N ARG A 473 -16.59 -11.77 0.97
CA ARG A 473 -16.98 -10.44 0.52
C ARG A 473 -17.02 -9.45 1.68
N GLU A 474 -16.39 -8.31 1.49
CA GLU A 474 -16.59 -7.14 2.35
C GLU A 474 -18.05 -6.65 2.22
N VAL A 475 -18.71 -6.41 3.33
CA VAL A 475 -20.08 -5.90 3.41
C VAL A 475 -19.99 -4.40 3.66
N CYS A 476 -20.21 -3.62 2.60
CA CYS A 476 -20.05 -2.19 2.62
C CYS A 476 -21.17 -1.51 1.82
N ASP A 477 -21.91 -0.61 2.46
CA ASP A 477 -23.01 0.14 1.87
C ASP A 477 -22.60 1.48 1.25
N VAL A 478 -21.39 1.98 1.57
CA VAL A 478 -20.94 3.33 1.20
C VAL A 478 -19.79 3.27 0.21
N ALA A 479 -19.95 3.99 -0.91
CA ALA A 479 -18.84 4.29 -1.81
C ALA A 479 -18.35 5.73 -1.58
N VAL A 480 -17.04 5.96 -1.54
CA VAL A 480 -16.44 7.30 -1.54
C VAL A 480 -15.89 7.56 -2.93
N LEU A 481 -16.54 8.47 -3.66
CA LEU A 481 -16.13 8.88 -5.00
C LEU A 481 -15.02 9.92 -4.89
N THR A 482 -13.82 9.55 -5.32
CA THR A 482 -12.59 10.32 -5.16
C THR A 482 -11.87 10.53 -6.49
N GLU A 483 -10.79 11.29 -6.48
CA GLU A 483 -9.93 11.44 -7.66
C GLU A 483 -9.11 10.16 -7.90
N PRO A 484 -8.87 9.75 -9.16
CA PRO A 484 -8.29 8.44 -9.48
C PRO A 484 -6.87 8.23 -8.97
N ASN A 485 -6.06 9.30 -8.92
CA ASN A 485 -4.66 9.25 -8.48
C ASN A 485 -4.42 10.09 -7.23
N HIS A 486 -5.47 10.37 -6.47
CA HIS A 486 -5.39 11.17 -5.25
C HIS A 486 -6.61 10.91 -4.37
N ALA A 487 -6.68 9.71 -3.77
CA ALA A 487 -7.76 9.38 -2.84
C ALA A 487 -7.74 10.33 -1.64
N ALA A 488 -8.91 10.93 -1.35
CA ALA A 488 -9.07 11.86 -0.24
C ALA A 488 -9.27 11.13 1.08
N TRP A 489 -8.76 11.68 2.17
CA TRP A 489 -8.83 11.08 3.51
C TRP A 489 -9.87 11.74 4.43
N GLU A 490 -10.39 12.90 4.06
CA GLU A 490 -11.23 13.74 4.94
C GLU A 490 -12.55 13.05 5.30
N ALA A 491 -13.31 12.59 4.31
CA ALA A 491 -14.52 11.82 4.54
C ALA A 491 -14.21 10.46 5.19
N ALA A 492 -13.14 9.79 4.71
CA ALA A 492 -12.70 8.50 5.24
C ALA A 492 -12.45 8.54 6.74
N ARG A 493 -11.77 9.59 7.26
CA ARG A 493 -11.55 9.79 8.69
C ARG A 493 -12.85 9.82 9.48
N VAL A 494 -13.83 10.59 9.01
CA VAL A 494 -15.12 10.73 9.69
C VAL A 494 -15.87 9.40 9.69
N LEU A 495 -15.85 8.67 8.58
CA LEU A 495 -16.49 7.36 8.47
C LEU A 495 -15.85 6.35 9.43
N TYR A 496 -14.53 6.24 9.44
CA TYR A 496 -13.78 5.35 10.35
C TYR A 496 -14.04 5.63 11.82
N GLN A 497 -14.07 6.90 12.22
CA GLN A 497 -14.33 7.30 13.60
C GLN A 497 -15.76 6.96 14.07
N ASN A 498 -16.64 6.59 13.15
CA ASN A 498 -18.03 6.24 13.40
C ASN A 498 -18.40 4.82 12.98
N GLN A 499 -17.43 3.93 12.80
CA GLN A 499 -17.58 2.52 12.42
C GLN A 499 -18.41 2.34 11.12
N ILE A 500 -18.29 3.26 10.17
CA ILE A 500 -18.90 3.16 8.85
C ILE A 500 -17.82 2.75 7.86
N ASP A 501 -17.92 1.54 7.34
CA ASP A 501 -17.00 1.06 6.33
C ASP A 501 -17.40 1.59 4.93
N PHE A 502 -16.42 1.69 4.04
CA PHE A 502 -16.60 2.24 2.70
C PHE A 502 -15.58 1.65 1.73
N LEU A 503 -15.85 1.79 0.43
CA LEU A 503 -14.85 1.55 -0.62
C LEU A 503 -14.65 2.82 -1.45
N TYR A 504 -13.40 3.09 -1.82
CA TYR A 504 -13.08 4.14 -2.78
C TYR A 504 -13.50 3.73 -4.19
N ILE A 505 -14.11 4.67 -4.92
CA ILE A 505 -14.39 4.56 -6.34
C ILE A 505 -13.93 5.84 -7.03
N ASP A 506 -13.70 5.78 -8.35
CA ASP A 506 -13.44 6.95 -9.18
C ASP A 506 -14.43 7.04 -10.35
N ASP A 507 -14.29 8.07 -11.17
CA ASP A 507 -15.16 8.30 -12.32
C ASP A 507 -15.17 7.15 -13.35
N GLU A 508 -14.02 6.48 -13.53
CA GLU A 508 -13.93 5.35 -14.46
C GLU A 508 -14.67 4.12 -13.91
N ALA A 509 -14.49 3.83 -12.61
CA ALA A 509 -15.28 2.80 -11.94
C ALA A 509 -16.77 3.12 -12.03
N LEU A 510 -17.14 4.38 -11.78
CA LEU A 510 -18.53 4.85 -11.87
C LEU A 510 -19.10 4.72 -13.30
N ALA A 511 -18.28 4.96 -14.34
CA ALA A 511 -18.71 4.77 -15.73
C ALA A 511 -19.02 3.30 -16.07
N GLY A 512 -18.37 2.36 -15.40
CA GLY A 512 -18.64 0.91 -15.50
C GLY A 512 -19.76 0.40 -14.59
N ALA A 513 -20.33 1.25 -13.73
CA ALA A 513 -21.33 0.86 -12.75
C ALA A 513 -22.73 0.65 -13.40
N THR A 514 -23.54 -0.18 -12.77
CA THR A 514 -24.92 -0.46 -13.17
C THR A 514 -25.88 -0.30 -11.99
N MET A 515 -27.19 -0.30 -12.29
CA MET A 515 -28.22 -0.31 -11.26
C MET A 515 -28.68 -1.75 -11.01
N ALA A 516 -28.59 -2.22 -9.79
CA ALA A 516 -29.19 -3.49 -9.39
C ALA A 516 -30.71 -3.42 -9.35
N ALA A 517 -31.37 -4.58 -9.39
CA ALA A 517 -32.83 -4.65 -9.41
C ALA A 517 -33.52 -4.05 -8.17
N ASP A 518 -32.82 -3.99 -7.05
CA ASP A 518 -33.26 -3.39 -5.79
C ASP A 518 -32.91 -1.90 -5.63
N GLY A 519 -32.42 -1.26 -6.71
CA GLY A 519 -32.09 0.16 -6.74
C GLY A 519 -30.71 0.52 -6.20
N ARG A 520 -29.90 -0.46 -5.76
CA ARG A 520 -28.51 -0.21 -5.34
C ARG A 520 -27.59 0.03 -6.54
N LEU A 521 -26.51 0.78 -6.29
CA LEU A 521 -25.45 0.97 -7.28
C LEU A 521 -24.52 -0.25 -7.26
N GLN A 522 -24.37 -0.92 -8.41
CA GLN A 522 -23.53 -2.10 -8.54
C GLN A 522 -22.22 -1.78 -9.27
N LEU A 523 -21.10 -2.11 -8.62
CA LEU A 523 -19.75 -2.06 -9.19
C LEU A 523 -19.06 -3.42 -8.97
N GLY A 524 -18.83 -4.15 -10.06
CA GLY A 524 -18.35 -5.52 -9.94
C GLY A 524 -19.25 -6.36 -9.01
N PRO A 525 -18.69 -7.03 -8.00
CA PRO A 525 -19.48 -7.79 -7.03
C PRO A 525 -20.08 -6.94 -5.90
N GLN A 526 -19.74 -5.65 -5.79
CA GLN A 526 -20.15 -4.76 -4.72
C GLN A 526 -21.47 -4.05 -5.02
N LEU A 527 -22.25 -3.78 -3.97
CA LEU A 527 -23.57 -3.15 -4.03
C LEU A 527 -23.64 -2.03 -3.00
N PHE A 528 -23.79 -0.79 -3.45
CA PHE A 528 -23.81 0.39 -2.59
C PHE A 528 -25.19 0.98 -2.44
N ARG A 529 -25.51 1.49 -1.26
CA ARG A 529 -26.71 2.25 -0.91
C ARG A 529 -26.47 3.76 -0.89
N ALA A 530 -25.19 4.16 -0.72
CA ALA A 530 -24.79 5.55 -0.68
C ALA A 530 -23.51 5.81 -1.46
N VAL A 531 -23.41 7.02 -2.05
CA VAL A 531 -22.18 7.58 -2.62
C VAL A 531 -21.90 8.91 -1.96
N VAL A 532 -20.69 9.05 -1.39
CA VAL A 532 -20.15 10.28 -0.82
C VAL A 532 -19.09 10.82 -1.79
N CYS A 533 -19.21 12.07 -2.22
CA CYS A 533 -18.22 12.70 -3.08
C CYS A 533 -17.18 13.44 -2.24
N ASP A 534 -15.93 13.00 -2.32
CA ASP A 534 -14.79 13.65 -1.68
C ASP A 534 -13.59 13.69 -2.65
N PRO A 535 -13.24 14.86 -3.21
CA PRO A 535 -13.78 16.20 -2.93
C PRO A 535 -15.24 16.43 -3.39
N PRO A 536 -15.90 17.49 -2.89
CA PRO A 536 -17.22 17.90 -3.34
C PRO A 536 -17.27 18.15 -4.84
N ARG A 537 -18.41 17.84 -5.48
CA ARG A 537 -18.61 17.97 -6.92
C ARG A 537 -19.67 19.02 -7.26
N GLU A 538 -19.33 19.89 -8.21
CA GLU A 538 -20.28 20.89 -8.74
C GLU A 538 -21.20 20.31 -9.81
N ASN A 539 -20.70 19.34 -10.59
CA ASN A 539 -21.44 18.77 -11.72
C ASN A 539 -22.10 17.44 -11.34
N SER A 540 -23.35 17.27 -11.73
CA SER A 540 -24.06 16.00 -11.60
C SER A 540 -23.50 14.95 -12.56
N HIS A 541 -23.65 13.68 -12.18
CA HIS A 541 -23.31 12.53 -13.03
C HIS A 541 -24.60 11.77 -13.36
N PRO A 542 -24.92 11.51 -14.64
CA PRO A 542 -26.21 10.93 -15.04
C PRO A 542 -26.58 9.62 -14.33
N LEU A 543 -25.59 8.81 -13.98
CA LEU A 543 -25.83 7.58 -13.23
C LEU A 543 -26.17 7.86 -11.76
N LEU A 544 -25.50 8.83 -11.14
CA LEU A 544 -25.78 9.23 -9.74
C LEU A 544 -27.17 9.87 -9.64
N ASP A 545 -27.60 10.65 -10.65
CA ASP A 545 -28.96 11.21 -10.71
C ASP A 545 -30.01 10.10 -10.77
N ARG A 546 -29.78 9.06 -11.59
CA ARG A 546 -30.66 7.89 -11.67
C ARG A 546 -30.67 7.08 -10.37
N PHE A 547 -29.49 6.93 -9.75
CA PHE A 547 -29.34 6.24 -8.47
C PHE A 547 -30.12 6.96 -7.37
N ALA A 548 -30.00 8.29 -7.29
CA ALA A 548 -30.77 9.11 -6.34
C ALA A 548 -32.28 9.02 -6.61
N ALA A 549 -32.72 9.04 -7.87
CA ALA A 549 -34.12 8.88 -8.25
C ALA A 549 -34.69 7.49 -7.89
N ALA A 550 -33.84 6.46 -7.82
CA ALA A 550 -34.22 5.11 -7.39
C ALA A 550 -34.19 4.93 -5.85
N GLY A 551 -33.90 6.00 -5.08
CA GLY A 551 -33.84 5.98 -3.61
C GLY A 551 -32.45 5.81 -3.02
N GLY A 552 -31.41 5.76 -3.85
CA GLY A 552 -30.01 5.78 -3.41
C GLY A 552 -29.62 7.12 -2.82
N VAL A 553 -28.63 7.13 -1.94
CA VAL A 553 -28.14 8.33 -1.26
C VAL A 553 -26.92 8.89 -1.98
N VAL A 554 -26.98 10.15 -2.43
CA VAL A 554 -25.82 10.85 -3.03
C VAL A 554 -25.53 12.11 -2.21
N LEU A 555 -24.34 12.19 -1.65
CA LEU A 555 -23.86 13.27 -0.79
C LEU A 555 -22.71 14.00 -1.49
N THR A 556 -23.02 15.10 -2.19
CA THR A 556 -22.03 15.83 -3.04
C THR A 556 -21.38 17.02 -2.32
N ASN A 557 -22.12 17.71 -1.45
CA ASN A 557 -21.69 18.94 -0.77
C ASN A 557 -22.09 18.91 0.73
N THR A 558 -22.11 17.72 1.33
CA THR A 558 -22.47 17.57 2.74
C THR A 558 -21.25 17.94 3.59
N PRO A 559 -21.39 18.88 4.54
CA PRO A 559 -20.34 19.16 5.51
C PRO A 559 -19.94 17.89 6.28
N LEU A 560 -18.65 17.71 6.52
CA LEU A 560 -18.12 16.48 7.15
C LEU A 560 -18.74 16.20 8.53
N GLU A 561 -19.04 17.24 9.30
CA GLU A 561 -19.73 17.15 10.60
C GLU A 561 -21.16 16.63 10.51
N GLN A 562 -21.81 16.71 9.35
CA GLN A 562 -23.17 16.24 9.11
C GLN A 562 -23.22 14.89 8.37
N LEU A 563 -22.07 14.41 7.88
CA LEU A 563 -21.96 13.24 7.01
C LEU A 563 -22.56 11.99 7.66
N VAL A 564 -22.22 11.74 8.92
CA VAL A 564 -22.65 10.54 9.65
C VAL A 564 -24.15 10.54 9.88
N GLU A 565 -24.71 11.67 10.29
CA GLU A 565 -26.16 11.81 10.50
C GLU A 565 -26.93 11.69 9.21
N ALA A 566 -26.41 12.28 8.12
CA ALA A 566 -27.02 12.20 6.79
C ALA A 566 -27.07 10.76 6.25
N LEU A 567 -26.02 9.96 6.48
CA LEU A 567 -25.98 8.54 6.14
C LEU A 567 -26.92 7.72 7.04
N ALA A 568 -26.78 7.86 8.37
CA ALA A 568 -27.53 7.07 9.34
C ALA A 568 -29.05 7.23 9.19
N ALA A 569 -29.53 8.45 8.91
CA ALA A 569 -30.96 8.74 8.70
C ALA A 569 -31.55 8.03 7.46
N ARG A 570 -30.72 7.64 6.48
CA ARG A 570 -31.19 7.14 5.18
C ARG A 570 -30.87 5.66 4.95
N ILE A 571 -29.71 5.18 5.37
CA ILE A 571 -29.27 3.80 5.16
C ILE A 571 -29.14 3.02 6.47
N GLY A 572 -29.25 3.68 7.63
CA GLY A 572 -28.98 3.07 8.93
C GLY A 572 -27.47 2.89 9.16
N ARG A 573 -27.11 2.21 10.23
CA ARG A 573 -25.73 1.82 10.55
C ARG A 573 -25.62 0.30 10.58
N ASP A 574 -24.60 -0.27 9.97
CA ASP A 574 -24.30 -1.69 10.13
C ASP A 574 -23.80 -1.97 11.54
N VAL A 575 -22.82 -1.22 12.00
CA VAL A 575 -22.35 -1.25 13.40
C VAL A 575 -22.66 0.10 14.05
N ASP A 576 -23.22 0.05 15.24
CA ASP A 576 -23.44 1.24 16.06
C ASP A 576 -22.80 1.01 17.43
N TRP A 577 -21.68 1.71 17.69
CA TRP A 577 -20.95 1.72 18.97
C TRP A 577 -20.69 3.18 19.38
N PRO A 578 -21.67 3.83 20.04
CA PRO A 578 -21.53 5.21 20.44
C PRO A 578 -20.35 5.45 21.39
N GLY A 579 -19.60 6.50 21.15
CA GLY A 579 -18.49 6.92 22.03
C GLY A 579 -17.19 6.11 21.84
N ALA A 580 -17.06 5.33 20.75
CA ALA A 580 -15.88 4.54 20.45
C ALA A 580 -15.13 5.05 19.18
N PRO A 581 -14.63 6.31 19.13
CA PRO A 581 -14.01 6.88 17.94
C PRO A 581 -12.67 6.21 17.57
N ASP A 582 -12.07 5.48 18.47
CA ASP A 582 -10.81 4.75 18.24
C ASP A 582 -11.02 3.31 17.76
N VAL A 583 -12.26 2.82 17.72
CA VAL A 583 -12.58 1.48 17.21
C VAL A 583 -12.85 1.54 15.71
N ARG A 584 -12.19 0.67 14.96
CA ARG A 584 -12.47 0.38 13.54
C ARG A 584 -13.15 -0.97 13.44
N VAL A 585 -13.99 -1.12 12.43
CA VAL A 585 -14.72 -2.37 12.19
C VAL A 585 -14.70 -2.68 10.71
N LEU A 586 -14.42 -3.94 10.38
CA LEU A 586 -14.61 -4.49 9.06
C LEU A 586 -15.67 -5.59 9.14
N HIS A 587 -16.76 -5.44 8.38
CA HIS A 587 -17.75 -6.49 8.22
C HIS A 587 -17.43 -7.33 6.98
N TYR A 588 -17.19 -8.61 7.18
CA TYR A 588 -16.84 -9.55 6.12
C TYR A 588 -17.81 -10.73 6.10
N ARG A 589 -18.35 -11.07 4.96
CA ARG A 589 -19.21 -12.23 4.78
C ARG A 589 -18.45 -13.36 4.13
N LYS A 590 -18.28 -14.46 4.88
CA LYS A 590 -17.66 -15.69 4.40
C LYS A 590 -18.66 -16.83 4.43
N ASN A 591 -18.92 -17.43 3.26
CA ASN A 591 -20.03 -18.34 3.07
C ASN A 591 -21.36 -17.65 3.45
N LYS A 592 -22.11 -18.19 4.43
CA LYS A 592 -23.37 -17.65 4.93
C LYS A 592 -23.24 -16.85 6.25
N HIS A 593 -22.02 -16.75 6.80
CA HIS A 593 -21.77 -16.15 8.10
C HIS A 593 -21.26 -14.74 7.99
N ASP A 594 -21.74 -13.88 8.86
CA ASP A 594 -21.29 -12.52 9.02
C ASP A 594 -20.21 -12.45 10.12
N LEU A 595 -19.06 -11.86 9.77
CA LEU A 595 -17.87 -11.80 10.62
C LEU A 595 -17.49 -10.33 10.76
N TYR A 596 -17.35 -9.87 12.00
CA TYR A 596 -16.98 -8.50 12.33
C TYR A 596 -15.60 -8.51 12.98
N LEU A 597 -14.58 -7.98 12.28
CA LEU A 597 -13.27 -7.72 12.85
C LEU A 597 -13.29 -6.34 13.49
N PHE A 598 -13.12 -6.30 14.81
CA PHE A 598 -12.97 -5.09 15.60
C PHE A 598 -11.50 -4.86 15.92
N VAL A 599 -11.05 -3.61 15.79
CA VAL A 599 -9.69 -3.19 16.15
C VAL A 599 -9.79 -1.90 16.96
N ASN A 600 -9.28 -1.91 18.19
CA ASN A 600 -9.03 -0.71 18.96
C ASN A 600 -7.68 -0.11 18.54
N GLU A 601 -7.68 0.94 17.75
CA GLU A 601 -6.46 1.66 17.35
C GLU A 601 -5.93 2.58 18.43
N GLY A 602 -6.72 2.80 19.50
CA GLY A 602 -6.42 3.71 20.60
C GLY A 602 -5.47 3.15 21.65
N GLU A 603 -5.01 4.05 22.51
CA GLU A 603 -4.05 3.78 23.59
C GLU A 603 -4.72 3.43 24.93
N HIS A 604 -6.04 3.31 24.96
CA HIS A 604 -6.84 3.00 26.16
C HIS A 604 -7.83 1.86 25.88
N ALA A 605 -8.18 1.12 26.91
CA ALA A 605 -9.26 0.16 26.83
C ALA A 605 -10.59 0.87 26.61
N LEU A 606 -11.47 0.26 25.83
CA LEU A 606 -12.83 0.71 25.56
C LEU A 606 -13.81 -0.38 25.93
N ASP A 607 -14.87 -0.03 26.67
CA ASP A 607 -15.96 -0.92 27.05
C ASP A 607 -17.29 -0.25 26.73
N GLY A 608 -18.20 -0.95 26.08
CA GLY A 608 -19.47 -0.36 25.72
C GLY A 608 -20.47 -1.31 25.07
N HIS A 609 -21.69 -0.85 24.99
CA HIS A 609 -22.77 -1.51 24.28
C HIS A 609 -22.72 -1.15 22.80
N LEU A 610 -22.85 -2.16 21.96
CA LEU A 610 -22.93 -1.99 20.52
C LEU A 610 -24.08 -2.80 19.92
N SER A 611 -24.48 -2.43 18.72
CA SER A 611 -25.42 -3.22 17.93
C SER A 611 -24.88 -3.53 16.53
N LEU A 612 -25.12 -4.75 16.06
CA LEU A 612 -24.76 -5.23 14.71
C LEU A 612 -25.99 -5.25 13.82
N GLY A 613 -25.83 -4.92 12.53
CA GLY A 613 -26.89 -4.87 11.53
C GLY A 613 -27.48 -6.23 11.13
N VAL A 614 -27.06 -7.31 11.76
CA VAL A 614 -27.51 -8.66 11.56
C VAL A 614 -28.02 -9.28 12.84
N ALA A 615 -29.00 -10.18 12.75
CA ALA A 615 -29.54 -10.95 13.89
C ALA A 615 -28.91 -12.35 13.92
N GLY A 616 -28.52 -12.84 15.10
CA GLY A 616 -28.00 -14.20 15.27
C GLY A 616 -27.25 -14.39 16.58
N ALA A 617 -26.95 -15.65 16.89
CA ALA A 617 -26.12 -16.01 18.04
C ALA A 617 -24.66 -15.58 17.78
N LEU A 618 -23.99 -15.11 18.84
CA LEU A 618 -22.62 -14.62 18.73
C LEU A 618 -21.58 -15.62 19.21
N GLN A 619 -20.46 -15.66 18.53
CA GLN A 619 -19.22 -16.25 19.01
C GLN A 619 -18.10 -15.20 18.96
N LEU A 620 -17.31 -15.13 20.01
CA LEU A 620 -16.07 -14.36 20.06
C LEU A 620 -14.90 -15.27 19.67
N TRP A 621 -14.16 -14.88 18.62
CA TRP A 621 -12.99 -15.58 18.15
C TRP A 621 -11.73 -14.78 18.43
N ASP A 622 -10.74 -15.44 19.01
CA ASP A 622 -9.43 -14.87 19.30
C ASP A 622 -8.40 -15.36 18.27
N ALA A 623 -7.90 -14.45 17.47
CA ALA A 623 -6.92 -14.79 16.42
C ALA A 623 -5.52 -15.13 16.99
N LEU A 624 -5.17 -14.68 18.20
CA LEU A 624 -3.87 -15.01 18.80
C LEU A 624 -3.75 -16.50 19.12
N ASN A 625 -4.78 -17.08 19.68
CA ASN A 625 -4.74 -18.50 20.09
C ASN A 625 -5.64 -19.42 19.25
N GLY A 626 -6.45 -18.85 18.32
CA GLY A 626 -7.37 -19.59 17.46
C GLY A 626 -8.61 -20.13 18.19
N SER A 627 -8.91 -19.66 19.41
CA SER A 627 -10.07 -20.11 20.16
C SER A 627 -11.36 -19.41 19.73
N ALA A 628 -12.51 -20.06 20.02
CA ALA A 628 -13.83 -19.48 19.95
C ALA A 628 -14.61 -19.78 21.22
N GLN A 629 -15.41 -18.82 21.64
CA GLN A 629 -16.34 -19.02 22.75
C GLN A 629 -17.71 -18.37 22.41
N PRO A 630 -18.82 -18.98 22.88
CA PRO A 630 -20.11 -18.31 22.80
C PRO A 630 -20.07 -16.95 23.47
N TRP A 631 -20.72 -15.95 22.86
CA TRP A 631 -20.72 -14.58 23.37
C TRP A 631 -22.16 -14.11 23.61
N PRO A 632 -22.44 -13.39 24.70
CA PRO A 632 -23.78 -12.93 25.01
C PRO A 632 -24.28 -11.92 23.99
N GLY A 633 -25.56 -12.00 23.65
CA GLY A 633 -26.24 -11.04 22.79
C GLY A 633 -27.74 -11.12 22.96
N THR A 634 -28.45 -10.12 22.46
CA THR A 634 -29.90 -10.06 22.44
C THR A 634 -30.37 -9.51 21.09
N THR A 635 -31.35 -10.14 20.47
CA THR A 635 -31.93 -9.65 19.21
C THR A 635 -33.06 -8.66 19.52
N ILE A 636 -32.94 -7.43 19.03
CA ILE A 636 -33.96 -6.36 19.12
C ILE A 636 -34.11 -5.75 17.71
N ASP A 637 -35.32 -5.71 17.20
CA ASP A 637 -35.66 -5.11 15.90
C ASP A 637 -34.77 -5.61 14.72
N GLY A 638 -34.41 -6.90 14.74
CA GLY A 638 -33.58 -7.53 13.68
C GLY A 638 -32.08 -7.23 13.78
N ARG A 639 -31.63 -6.62 14.87
CA ARG A 639 -30.22 -6.34 15.18
C ARG A 639 -29.78 -7.13 16.40
N THR A 640 -28.52 -7.55 16.42
CA THR A 640 -27.92 -8.16 17.62
C THR A 640 -27.25 -7.10 18.46
N HIS A 641 -27.67 -6.99 19.71
CA HIS A 641 -27.10 -6.10 20.74
C HIS A 641 -26.19 -6.89 21.66
N THR A 642 -25.04 -6.35 21.98
CA THR A 642 -24.06 -6.97 22.88
C THR A 642 -23.24 -5.91 23.60
N GLN A 643 -22.50 -6.33 24.62
CA GLN A 643 -21.43 -5.55 25.24
C GLN A 643 -20.09 -6.13 24.81
N LEU A 644 -19.13 -5.27 24.48
CA LEU A 644 -17.77 -5.67 24.11
C LEU A 644 -16.77 -4.76 24.80
N ARG A 645 -15.73 -5.37 25.33
CA ARG A 645 -14.54 -4.68 25.84
C ARG A 645 -13.36 -4.99 24.94
N LEU A 646 -12.64 -3.98 24.52
CA LEU A 646 -11.38 -4.07 23.80
C LEU A 646 -10.29 -3.40 24.63
N GLU A 647 -9.24 -4.13 24.92
CA GLU A 647 -8.06 -3.56 25.55
C GLU A 647 -7.29 -2.64 24.59
N ARG A 648 -6.31 -1.93 25.08
CA ARG A 648 -5.40 -1.12 24.25
C ARG A 648 -4.84 -1.96 23.10
N ARG A 649 -4.99 -1.46 21.87
CA ARG A 649 -4.47 -2.10 20.63
C ARG A 649 -4.96 -3.53 20.41
N GLN A 650 -6.06 -3.93 21.02
CA GLN A 650 -6.64 -5.26 20.85
C GLN A 650 -7.49 -5.34 19.58
N SER A 651 -7.48 -6.53 18.99
CA SER A 651 -8.37 -6.93 17.91
C SER A 651 -9.11 -8.21 18.28
N LEU A 652 -10.40 -8.29 17.93
CA LEU A 652 -11.27 -9.44 18.16
C LEU A 652 -12.20 -9.64 16.96
N VAL A 653 -12.67 -10.88 16.76
CA VAL A 653 -13.66 -11.20 15.74
C VAL A 653 -14.96 -11.63 16.44
N LEU A 654 -16.08 -10.97 16.09
CA LEU A 654 -17.42 -11.46 16.39
C LEU A 654 -17.98 -12.19 15.18
N ALA A 655 -18.23 -13.47 15.30
CA ALA A 655 -18.90 -14.28 14.30
C ALA A 655 -20.39 -14.38 14.64
N VAL A 656 -21.26 -14.13 13.65
CA VAL A 656 -22.71 -14.21 13.82
C VAL A 656 -23.24 -15.44 13.13
N ASP A 657 -23.96 -16.26 13.88
CA ASP A 657 -24.72 -17.40 13.34
C ASP A 657 -26.18 -17.00 13.16
N PRO A 658 -26.63 -16.73 11.94
CA PRO A 658 -28.01 -16.31 11.69
C PRO A 658 -29.04 -17.44 11.85
N THR A 659 -28.58 -18.68 12.03
CA THR A 659 -29.45 -19.86 12.19
C THR A 659 -29.88 -20.10 13.65
N HIS A 660 -29.25 -19.41 14.60
CA HIS A 660 -29.55 -19.50 16.02
C HIS A 660 -29.91 -18.15 16.61
N SER A 661 -30.81 -18.15 17.61
CA SER A 661 -31.18 -16.88 18.31
C SER A 661 -30.09 -16.45 19.27
N ALA A 662 -29.81 -15.15 19.31
CA ALA A 662 -28.95 -14.54 20.32
C ALA A 662 -29.49 -14.68 21.76
N ASP A 663 -30.83 -14.81 21.92
CA ASP A 663 -31.48 -14.84 23.22
C ASP A 663 -31.18 -16.12 24.05
N ALA A 664 -30.53 -17.10 23.43
CA ALA A 664 -30.07 -18.35 24.10
C ALA A 664 -28.62 -18.24 24.63
N SER A 665 -28.06 -17.06 24.70
CA SER A 665 -26.64 -16.84 24.98
C SER A 665 -26.25 -17.06 26.43
N PRO A 666 -25.00 -17.50 26.70
CA PRO A 666 -24.47 -17.67 28.05
C PRO A 666 -24.34 -16.34 28.79
N ALA A 667 -24.14 -16.41 30.10
CA ALA A 667 -23.75 -15.23 30.89
C ALA A 667 -22.40 -14.66 30.39
N MET A 668 -22.21 -13.35 30.56
CA MET A 668 -20.92 -12.71 30.27
C MET A 668 -19.77 -13.48 30.96
N PRO A 669 -18.65 -13.70 30.28
CA PRO A 669 -17.45 -14.17 30.96
C PRO A 669 -17.10 -13.28 32.14
N PRO A 670 -16.51 -13.83 33.22
CA PRO A 670 -16.08 -13.02 34.34
C PRO A 670 -15.16 -11.89 33.83
N GLN A 671 -15.55 -10.66 34.14
CA GLN A 671 -14.64 -9.52 33.90
C GLN A 671 -13.47 -9.61 34.90
N PRO A 672 -12.30 -9.05 34.58
CA PRO A 672 -11.24 -8.87 35.56
C PRO A 672 -11.84 -8.23 36.82
N GLY A 673 -11.72 -8.93 37.95
CA GLY A 673 -12.23 -8.46 39.23
C GLY A 673 -11.44 -7.27 39.80
N GLU A 674 -11.73 -6.91 41.03
CA GLU A 674 -10.91 -5.90 41.74
C GLU A 674 -9.46 -6.40 41.87
N VAL A 675 -8.50 -5.48 41.78
CA VAL A 675 -7.09 -5.75 42.06
C VAL A 675 -6.97 -6.23 43.51
N VAL A 676 -6.66 -7.51 43.67
CA VAL A 676 -6.56 -8.11 45.02
C VAL A 676 -5.16 -7.96 45.61
N LEU A 677 -4.16 -7.73 44.79
CA LEU A 677 -2.78 -7.52 45.19
C LEU A 677 -1.99 -6.80 44.09
N GLU A 678 -1.40 -5.66 44.38
CA GLU A 678 -0.37 -5.05 43.55
C GLU A 678 0.96 -5.71 43.84
N LEU A 679 1.65 -6.18 42.80
CA LEU A 679 2.97 -6.79 42.90
C LEU A 679 4.06 -5.71 42.97
N ALA A 680 3.93 -4.78 43.90
CA ALA A 680 4.85 -3.66 44.17
C ALA A 680 6.09 -4.12 44.98
N GLY A 681 6.63 -5.30 44.70
CA GLY A 681 7.78 -5.84 45.39
C GLY A 681 9.07 -5.75 44.57
N ALA A 682 10.18 -6.14 45.17
CA ALA A 682 11.42 -6.30 44.43
C ALA A 682 11.31 -7.43 43.41
N TRP A 683 11.65 -7.14 42.17
CA TRP A 683 11.78 -8.10 41.11
C TRP A 683 13.24 -8.38 40.82
N SER A 684 13.55 -9.56 40.33
CA SER A 684 14.85 -9.92 39.79
C SER A 684 14.71 -10.21 38.32
N ALA A 685 15.52 -9.57 37.51
CA ALA A 685 15.63 -9.82 36.08
C ALA A 685 16.90 -10.61 35.82
N PHE A 686 16.79 -11.70 35.06
CA PHE A 686 17.92 -12.59 34.71
C PHE A 686 18.03 -12.64 33.19
N ASP A 687 19.21 -12.42 32.64
CA ASP A 687 19.50 -12.66 31.23
C ASP A 687 19.77 -14.15 30.94
N GLU A 688 20.02 -14.46 29.67
CA GLU A 688 20.33 -15.84 29.22
C GLU A 688 21.65 -16.39 29.81
N GLU A 689 22.56 -15.52 30.26
CA GLU A 689 23.80 -15.88 30.89
C GLU A 689 23.67 -15.99 32.43
N GLY A 690 22.47 -15.73 32.95
CA GLY A 690 22.17 -15.77 34.38
C GLY A 690 22.66 -14.55 35.17
N ARG A 691 22.99 -13.43 34.49
CA ARG A 691 23.26 -12.16 35.20
C ARG A 691 21.95 -11.68 35.78
N ALA A 692 21.95 -11.31 37.03
CA ALA A 692 20.78 -10.84 37.75
C ALA A 692 20.88 -9.34 38.03
N VAL A 693 19.76 -8.64 37.78
CA VAL A 693 19.59 -7.24 38.21
C VAL A 693 18.30 -7.15 39.02
N ALA A 694 18.38 -6.48 40.16
CA ALA A 694 17.18 -6.12 40.95
C ALA A 694 16.50 -4.93 40.32
N ILE A 695 15.20 -5.05 40.07
CA ILE A 695 14.34 -4.03 39.50
C ILE A 695 13.16 -3.77 40.42
N GLU A 696 12.63 -2.57 40.45
CA GLU A 696 11.50 -2.23 41.34
C GLU A 696 10.16 -2.78 40.81
N CYS A 697 9.99 -2.81 39.49
CA CYS A 697 8.82 -3.41 38.83
C CYS A 697 9.19 -3.83 37.38
N PRO A 698 8.39 -4.68 36.73
CA PRO A 698 8.54 -4.93 35.30
C PRO A 698 8.43 -3.61 34.53
N GLY A 699 9.34 -3.40 33.56
CA GLY A 699 9.37 -2.18 32.77
C GLY A 699 10.57 -2.15 31.82
N ASP A 700 10.92 -0.97 31.36
CA ASP A 700 12.04 -0.74 30.44
C ASP A 700 13.38 -0.97 31.13
N TRP A 701 13.95 -2.18 30.93
CA TRP A 701 15.26 -2.54 31.50
C TRP A 701 16.44 -1.86 30.80
N SER A 702 16.25 -1.23 29.65
CA SER A 702 17.30 -0.40 29.03
C SER A 702 17.72 0.79 29.89
N ARG A 703 16.88 1.16 30.87
CA ARG A 703 17.17 2.19 31.88
C ARG A 703 17.98 1.67 33.08
N GLN A 704 18.21 0.35 33.14
CA GLN A 704 19.00 -0.25 34.21
C GLN A 704 20.48 -0.22 33.88
N SER A 705 21.28 0.17 34.85
CA SER A 705 22.75 0.26 34.66
C SER A 705 23.34 -1.08 34.23
N GLY A 706 24.06 -1.06 33.11
CA GLY A 706 24.69 -2.23 32.51
C GLY A 706 23.76 -3.04 31.58
N TRP A 707 22.51 -2.58 31.34
CA TRP A 707 21.56 -3.20 30.44
C TRP A 707 21.08 -2.23 29.34
N GLU A 708 21.70 -1.08 29.20
CA GLU A 708 21.29 -0.01 28.28
C GLU A 708 21.29 -0.46 26.82
N THR A 709 22.12 -1.44 26.47
CA THR A 709 22.25 -1.99 25.13
C THR A 709 21.86 -3.49 25.08
N PHE A 710 21.25 -4.00 26.15
CA PHE A 710 20.88 -5.41 26.18
C PHE A 710 19.73 -5.68 25.19
N ALA A 711 19.92 -6.70 24.35
CA ALA A 711 18.93 -7.24 23.45
C ALA A 711 18.88 -8.76 23.61
N GLY A 712 17.77 -9.29 24.07
CA GLY A 712 17.62 -10.72 24.35
C GLY A 712 16.41 -11.02 25.21
N GLN A 713 16.33 -12.23 25.73
CA GLN A 713 15.29 -12.66 26.64
C GLN A 713 15.67 -12.38 28.09
N VAL A 714 14.70 -11.96 28.88
CA VAL A 714 14.86 -11.70 30.31
C VAL A 714 13.82 -12.52 31.09
N LEU A 715 14.30 -13.28 32.06
CA LEU A 715 13.46 -13.95 33.05
C LEU A 715 13.20 -13.00 34.21
N LEU A 716 11.93 -12.60 34.39
CA LEU A 716 11.52 -11.79 35.54
C LEU A 716 10.99 -12.70 36.66
N GLN A 717 11.48 -12.48 37.87
CA GLN A 717 11.04 -13.20 39.06
C GLN A 717 10.67 -12.26 40.20
N THR A 718 9.52 -12.51 40.79
CA THR A 718 9.14 -11.91 42.09
C THR A 718 8.45 -12.97 42.96
N ARG A 719 8.38 -12.70 44.26
CA ARG A 719 7.66 -13.53 45.20
C ARG A 719 6.59 -12.72 45.91
N PHE A 720 5.40 -13.24 45.96
CA PHE A 720 4.29 -12.63 46.68
C PHE A 720 3.53 -13.72 47.51
N THR A 721 2.74 -13.26 48.47
CA THR A 721 1.91 -14.13 49.31
C THR A 721 0.48 -13.68 49.21
N LEU A 722 -0.41 -14.62 48.91
CA LEU A 722 -1.85 -14.41 48.97
C LEU A 722 -2.40 -14.92 50.29
N SER A 723 -3.36 -14.23 50.87
CA SER A 723 -4.17 -14.75 51.94
C SER A 723 -5.09 -15.87 51.46
N ALA A 724 -5.55 -16.72 52.38
CA ALA A 724 -6.51 -17.75 52.02
C ALA A 724 -7.84 -17.22 51.48
N GLU A 725 -8.16 -15.99 51.77
CA GLU A 725 -9.35 -15.32 51.27
C GLU A 725 -9.14 -14.83 49.83
N GLN A 726 -8.00 -14.19 49.53
CA GLN A 726 -7.61 -13.78 48.18
C GLN A 726 -7.42 -14.96 47.22
N ALA A 727 -7.03 -16.10 47.69
CA ALA A 727 -6.81 -17.32 46.92
C ALA A 727 -8.07 -18.17 46.67
N ARG A 728 -9.24 -17.72 47.11
CA ARG A 728 -10.50 -18.51 46.96
C ARG A 728 -11.08 -18.45 45.55
N ASP A 729 -10.90 -17.37 44.89
CA ASP A 729 -11.47 -17.15 43.55
C ASP A 729 -10.40 -17.32 42.46
N ALA A 730 -10.83 -17.36 41.21
CA ALA A 730 -9.91 -17.39 40.09
C ALA A 730 -9.07 -16.09 40.05
N ILE A 731 -7.75 -16.22 40.02
CA ILE A 731 -6.80 -15.10 40.02
C ILE A 731 -6.13 -15.02 38.66
N PHE A 732 -6.12 -13.83 38.12
CA PHE A 732 -5.40 -13.49 36.88
C PHE A 732 -4.20 -12.63 37.24
N LEU A 733 -3.07 -12.87 36.60
CA LEU A 733 -1.90 -12.01 36.62
C LEU A 733 -2.02 -11.01 35.46
N ASP A 734 -2.06 -9.74 35.80
CA ASP A 734 -1.97 -8.63 34.84
C ASP A 734 -0.55 -8.07 34.90
N LEU A 735 0.17 -8.08 33.73
CA LEU A 735 1.58 -7.69 33.63
C LEU A 735 1.77 -6.43 32.78
#